data_21bfb817f956ff4792246e9667c56b36
#
_entry.id   21bfb817f956ff4792246e9667c56b36
#
_cell.length_a   1.000
_cell.length_b   1.000
_cell.length_c   1.000
_cell.angle_alpha   90.00
_cell.angle_beta   90.00
_cell.angle_gamma   90.00
#
_symmetry.space_group_name_H-M   'P 1'
#
loop_
_entity.id
_entity.type
_entity.pdbx_description
1 polymer ?
#
loop_
_entity_poly.entity_id
_entity_poly.type
_entity_poly.pdbx_seq_one_letter_code
_entity_poly.pdbx_strand_id
1 'polypeptide(L)'
;MAKKLFGYHPILTDDNNSVVIRGARENNLKEVDVSIPRNALVVFSGVSGSGKSSLAFGTIYAEAQRRYFESVAPYARRLIDQVGVPDVDAIDGLPPAVALQQQRGASNARSSVGSVTTLSSLVRMMYSRAGAYPAGQPMLYAEDFSPNTPQGACPSCHGLGHFYEVTETLMVPDPSLSIREKAIASWPPAWHGQNLRDILVTLGYDIDTPWKNLPAEDRQWILFTEDTPTVPVFPGLSPEDTREAVRKKMTPGYMGTFTGARRYVLHTFASTQSALMRKRVSRFMEGKLCPVCHGKRLKSESLSVTFAGVDIGEFMQMPLDQLAELLLPISRGDFSAHHAGADADRDITRRDLTERAASGKAVHSDNADVCRTSALSEEKRLAAQRLTGGVMARLYQLQKLGLGYLTLDRATPTLSAGELQRLRLATQLSSMLFGVVYVLDEPSAGLHPSDGKALYDALENLRDAGNSVFVVEHDLNLMRRAQWLVDVGPSAGEQGGHVLYSGIPEDLKAVTQSRTARYLFDEVRPPQSFARIPSGWLKLQGIHRHNLKWIDVDIPLGVLTAVTGVSGSGKSSLIAQALPELVLSSLGGEPEDVLSEASDAEGPSVTEKTYGTLTGDTGLVKRLVQVDQKPIGRTPRSNLATYTGLFDPVRKLFAGTTDAKLHHYDAGQFSFNVAKGRCATCEGEGFVSVELLFMPSVYAPCPTCHGARYNRDTLRICWQDKNIAEVLHMTVDEASQFFATEEPVARPLRLLSEIGLGYLRLGQPATELSGGEAQRIKLATELQRSQRGHTLYILDEPTTGLHASDADRLLVQLQRLVDAENTVIMIEHDMRAVTQADQVIDIGPGAGHEGGVNNG
;
A
#
# COMPACT_ATOMS: atom_id res chain seq x y z
N MET A 1 -34.20 28.94 -4.85
CA MET A 1 -34.66 29.03 -3.45
C MET A 1 -33.59 28.55 -2.44
N ALA A 2 -32.69 27.65 -2.78
CA ALA A 2 -31.61 27.16 -1.90
C ALA A 2 -30.56 28.23 -1.53
N LYS A 3 -30.23 29.18 -2.39
CA LYS A 3 -29.23 30.27 -2.13
C LYS A 3 -29.57 31.18 -0.90
N LYS A 4 -30.79 31.16 -0.38
CA LYS A 4 -31.17 31.98 0.79
C LYS A 4 -31.07 31.26 2.15
N LEU A 5 -30.84 29.95 2.17
CA LEU A 5 -30.81 29.16 3.39
C LEU A 5 -29.45 29.13 4.11
N PHE A 6 -28.35 29.37 3.39
CA PHE A 6 -26.99 29.17 3.95
C PHE A 6 -26.24 30.50 4.26
N GLY A 7 -26.80 31.68 3.99
CA GLY A 7 -26.30 32.98 4.47
C GLY A 7 -24.92 33.43 3.96
N TYR A 8 -24.20 32.61 3.20
CA TYR A 8 -22.90 32.94 2.64
C TYR A 8 -23.09 33.58 1.26
N HIS A 9 -22.81 34.89 1.15
CA HIS A 9 -22.60 35.56 -0.12
C HIS A 9 -21.10 35.68 -0.34
N PRO A 10 -20.47 34.89 -1.26
CA PRO A 10 -19.08 35.08 -1.58
C PRO A 10 -18.87 36.53 -2.05
N ILE A 11 -18.01 37.26 -1.36
CA ILE A 11 -17.49 38.52 -1.90
C ILE A 11 -16.57 38.12 -3.03
N LEU A 12 -17.10 38.05 -4.27
CA LEU A 12 -16.33 37.88 -5.49
C LEU A 12 -15.57 39.19 -5.70
N THR A 13 -14.40 39.32 -5.09
CA THR A 13 -13.49 40.43 -5.41
C THR A 13 -12.82 40.04 -6.73
N ASP A 14 -13.04 40.83 -7.77
CA ASP A 14 -12.35 40.78 -9.07
C ASP A 14 -10.90 41.26 -8.93
N ASP A 15 -10.20 40.85 -7.89
CA ASP A 15 -8.79 41.11 -7.71
C ASP A 15 -7.98 40.15 -8.60
N ASN A 16 -7.09 40.70 -9.41
CA ASN A 16 -6.15 39.96 -10.28
C ASN A 16 -5.28 38.92 -9.53
N ASN A 17 -5.47 38.78 -8.23
CA ASN A 17 -4.72 37.91 -7.34
C ASN A 17 -5.56 36.75 -6.74
N SER A 18 -6.69 36.43 -7.34
CA SER A 18 -7.56 35.34 -6.88
C SER A 18 -7.88 34.36 -8.01
N VAL A 19 -8.14 33.10 -7.63
CA VAL A 19 -8.80 32.09 -8.46
C VAL A 19 -10.28 32.18 -8.18
N VAL A 20 -11.07 32.57 -9.19
CA VAL A 20 -12.52 32.75 -9.07
C VAL A 20 -13.24 31.63 -9.79
N ILE A 21 -14.01 30.84 -9.06
CA ILE A 21 -14.76 29.68 -9.55
C ILE A 21 -16.24 30.07 -9.57
N ARG A 22 -16.94 29.76 -10.66
CA ARG A 22 -18.37 30.00 -10.82
C ARG A 22 -19.09 28.75 -11.28
N GLY A 23 -20.15 28.38 -10.56
CA GLY A 23 -21.07 27.33 -10.91
C GLY A 23 -20.43 25.92 -10.95
N ALA A 24 -19.53 25.59 -10.03
CA ALA A 24 -18.96 24.23 -9.97
C ALA A 24 -20.00 23.20 -9.51
N ARG A 25 -20.18 22.12 -10.31
CA ARG A 25 -21.18 21.06 -10.08
C ARG A 25 -20.56 19.65 -10.10
N GLU A 26 -19.23 19.56 -10.08
CA GLU A 26 -18.52 18.26 -10.16
C GLU A 26 -18.91 17.35 -8.99
N ASN A 27 -19.28 16.11 -9.29
CA ASN A 27 -19.77 15.10 -8.35
C ASN A 27 -20.95 15.59 -7.48
N ASN A 28 -20.69 15.86 -6.19
CA ASN A 28 -21.73 16.30 -5.25
C ASN A 28 -21.80 17.84 -5.04
N LEU A 29 -20.98 18.60 -5.73
CA LEU A 29 -21.00 20.07 -5.60
C LEU A 29 -22.34 20.68 -6.08
N LYS A 30 -22.82 21.70 -5.36
CA LYS A 30 -24.12 22.33 -5.58
C LYS A 30 -23.96 23.76 -6.11
N GLU A 31 -23.60 23.92 -7.39
CA GLU A 31 -23.39 25.22 -8.04
C GLU A 31 -22.51 26.17 -7.22
N VAL A 32 -21.31 25.70 -6.90
CA VAL A 32 -20.40 26.41 -6.01
C VAL A 32 -19.78 27.61 -6.71
N ASP A 33 -19.96 28.79 -6.10
CA ASP A 33 -19.22 30.00 -6.41
C ASP A 33 -18.26 30.31 -5.29
N VAL A 34 -16.96 30.46 -5.57
CA VAL A 34 -15.94 30.74 -4.54
C VAL A 34 -14.76 31.50 -5.12
N SER A 35 -14.21 32.44 -4.35
CA SER A 35 -12.95 33.14 -4.64
C SER A 35 -11.89 32.70 -3.65
N ILE A 36 -10.70 32.36 -4.16
CA ILE A 36 -9.59 31.78 -3.41
C ILE A 36 -8.32 32.58 -3.73
N PRO A 37 -7.59 33.10 -2.72
CA PRO A 37 -6.38 33.89 -2.98
C PRO A 37 -5.27 33.07 -3.61
N ARG A 38 -4.51 33.70 -4.51
CA ARG A 38 -3.27 33.17 -5.06
C ARG A 38 -2.09 33.46 -4.12
N ASN A 39 -0.99 32.76 -4.32
CA ASN A 39 0.24 32.90 -3.51
C ASN A 39 -0.01 32.77 -2.00
N ALA A 40 -0.93 31.90 -1.64
CA ALA A 40 -1.34 31.62 -0.28
C ALA A 40 -1.35 30.11 0.01
N LEU A 41 -1.23 29.75 1.28
CA LEU A 41 -1.52 28.42 1.79
C LEU A 41 -3.03 28.36 2.09
N VAL A 42 -3.77 27.63 1.27
CA VAL A 42 -5.23 27.47 1.34
C VAL A 42 -5.55 26.04 1.75
N VAL A 43 -6.34 25.85 2.80
CA VAL A 43 -6.80 24.54 3.25
C VAL A 43 -8.27 24.34 2.92
N PHE A 44 -8.59 23.25 2.24
CA PHE A 44 -9.97 22.78 2.02
C PHE A 44 -10.33 21.80 3.13
N SER A 45 -11.25 22.21 3.98
CA SER A 45 -11.72 21.46 5.14
C SER A 45 -13.18 21.01 4.99
N GLY A 46 -13.65 20.17 5.93
CA GLY A 46 -15.02 19.65 5.99
C GLY A 46 -15.04 18.14 6.22
N VAL A 47 -16.20 17.57 6.49
CA VAL A 47 -16.37 16.13 6.75
C VAL A 47 -15.98 15.27 5.53
N SER A 48 -15.68 13.99 5.77
CA SER A 48 -15.41 13.05 4.68
C SER A 48 -16.60 12.97 3.72
N GLY A 49 -16.35 12.99 2.39
CA GLY A 49 -17.41 12.99 1.38
C GLY A 49 -18.20 14.29 1.22
N SER A 50 -17.77 15.43 1.83
CA SER A 50 -18.45 16.72 1.70
C SER A 50 -18.26 17.42 0.35
N GLY A 51 -17.29 17.01 -0.48
CA GLY A 51 -17.00 17.62 -1.78
C GLY A 51 -15.68 18.38 -1.86
N LYS A 52 -14.81 18.30 -0.84
CA LYS A 52 -13.47 18.94 -0.83
C LYS A 52 -12.63 18.55 -2.04
N SER A 53 -12.45 17.23 -2.24
CA SER A 53 -11.66 16.70 -3.34
C SER A 53 -12.34 16.94 -4.69
N SER A 54 -13.68 16.98 -4.75
CA SER A 54 -14.43 17.39 -5.95
C SER A 54 -14.11 18.81 -6.35
N LEU A 55 -13.98 19.74 -5.38
CA LEU A 55 -13.62 21.14 -5.65
C LEU A 55 -12.14 21.29 -5.99
N ALA A 56 -11.23 20.74 -5.16
CA ALA A 56 -9.79 20.94 -5.32
C ALA A 56 -9.21 20.14 -6.52
N PHE A 57 -9.55 18.85 -6.64
CA PHE A 57 -9.03 17.97 -7.70
C PHE A 57 -9.98 17.86 -8.89
N GLY A 58 -11.26 17.57 -8.67
CA GLY A 58 -12.23 17.37 -9.75
C GLY A 58 -12.54 18.64 -10.53
N THR A 59 -12.41 19.81 -9.90
CA THR A 59 -12.71 21.10 -10.55
C THR A 59 -11.44 21.89 -10.85
N ILE A 60 -10.71 22.35 -9.82
CA ILE A 60 -9.58 23.28 -9.99
C ILE A 60 -8.42 22.61 -10.74
N TYR A 61 -7.96 21.47 -10.25
CA TYR A 61 -6.81 20.76 -10.86
C TYR A 61 -7.16 20.22 -12.25
N ALA A 62 -8.32 19.60 -12.42
CA ALA A 62 -8.76 19.06 -13.70
C ALA A 62 -8.86 20.14 -14.78
N GLU A 63 -9.41 21.33 -14.45
CA GLU A 63 -9.47 22.47 -15.38
C GLU A 63 -8.09 23.05 -15.70
N ALA A 64 -7.18 23.14 -14.72
CA ALA A 64 -5.81 23.57 -14.96
C ALA A 64 -5.06 22.62 -15.91
N GLN A 65 -5.24 21.30 -15.72
CA GLN A 65 -4.68 20.29 -16.63
C GLN A 65 -5.28 20.39 -18.03
N ARG A 66 -6.60 20.54 -18.13
CA ARG A 66 -7.26 20.68 -19.42
C ARG A 66 -6.68 21.85 -20.22
N ARG A 67 -6.53 23.03 -19.59
CA ARG A 67 -5.93 24.23 -20.21
C ARG A 67 -4.48 24.03 -20.61
N TYR A 68 -3.71 23.34 -19.77
CA TYR A 68 -2.31 23.03 -20.07
C TYR A 68 -2.20 22.14 -21.32
N PHE A 69 -2.99 21.06 -21.40
CA PHE A 69 -2.97 20.16 -22.56
C PHE A 69 -3.46 20.82 -23.83
N GLU A 70 -4.46 21.68 -23.76
CA GLU A 70 -4.91 22.47 -24.90
C GLU A 70 -3.81 23.36 -25.47
N SER A 71 -2.89 23.86 -24.63
CA SER A 71 -1.79 24.73 -25.03
C SER A 71 -0.60 23.99 -25.64
N VAL A 72 -0.37 22.72 -25.28
CA VAL A 72 0.91 22.02 -25.55
C VAL A 72 0.92 21.21 -26.86
N ALA A 73 -0.19 20.59 -27.28
CA ALA A 73 -0.18 19.82 -28.51
C ALA A 73 -1.56 19.63 -29.18
N PRO A 74 -1.67 19.83 -30.53
CA PRO A 74 -2.88 19.51 -31.30
C PRO A 74 -3.28 18.01 -31.25
N TYR A 75 -2.31 17.13 -31.04
CA TYR A 75 -2.52 15.67 -30.87
C TYR A 75 -3.16 15.36 -29.52
N ALA A 76 -2.79 16.07 -28.44
CA ALA A 76 -3.37 15.88 -27.12
C ALA A 76 -4.85 16.24 -27.04
N ARG A 77 -5.35 17.13 -27.91
CA ARG A 77 -6.77 17.49 -27.98
C ARG A 77 -7.68 16.30 -28.22
N ARG A 78 -7.28 15.35 -29.06
CA ARG A 78 -8.07 14.10 -29.30
C ARG A 78 -8.12 13.19 -28.07
N LEU A 79 -7.15 13.32 -27.16
CA LEU A 79 -7.11 12.56 -25.90
C LEU A 79 -7.89 13.28 -24.80
N ILE A 80 -7.97 14.61 -24.86
CA ILE A 80 -8.70 15.46 -23.90
C ILE A 80 -10.21 15.26 -24.03
N ASP A 81 -10.73 15.06 -25.23
CA ASP A 81 -12.15 14.73 -25.45
C ASP A 81 -12.59 13.42 -24.76
N GLN A 82 -11.62 12.60 -24.28
CA GLN A 82 -11.85 11.37 -23.54
C GLN A 82 -11.65 11.54 -22.02
N VAL A 83 -10.95 12.59 -21.58
CA VAL A 83 -10.87 13.02 -20.17
C VAL A 83 -12.03 13.99 -19.93
N GLY A 84 -12.96 13.64 -19.08
CA GLY A 84 -14.17 14.44 -18.83
C GLY A 84 -13.84 15.92 -18.58
N VAL A 85 -14.58 16.81 -19.20
CA VAL A 85 -14.52 18.25 -18.90
C VAL A 85 -15.16 18.47 -17.53
N PRO A 86 -14.50 19.17 -16.58
CA PRO A 86 -15.12 19.46 -15.30
C PRO A 86 -16.44 20.23 -15.46
N ASP A 87 -17.45 19.82 -14.70
CA ASP A 87 -18.75 20.53 -14.70
C ASP A 87 -18.65 21.85 -13.91
N VAL A 88 -18.23 22.90 -14.60
CA VAL A 88 -18.04 24.24 -14.05
C VAL A 88 -18.32 25.30 -15.11
N ASP A 89 -18.99 26.37 -14.74
CA ASP A 89 -19.34 27.44 -15.70
C ASP A 89 -18.09 28.25 -16.12
N ALA A 90 -17.26 28.67 -15.17
CA ALA A 90 -16.00 29.36 -15.43
C ALA A 90 -15.02 29.28 -14.26
N ILE A 91 -13.72 29.32 -14.57
CA ILE A 91 -12.64 29.53 -13.59
C ILE A 91 -11.71 30.60 -14.11
N ASP A 92 -11.63 31.72 -13.43
CA ASP A 92 -10.75 32.84 -13.78
C ASP A 92 -9.51 32.86 -12.89
N GLY A 93 -8.40 33.39 -13.38
CA GLY A 93 -7.18 33.60 -12.64
C GLY A 93 -6.42 32.29 -12.28
N LEU A 94 -6.73 31.14 -12.90
CA LEU A 94 -6.13 29.84 -12.59
C LEU A 94 -4.77 29.65 -13.27
N PRO A 95 -3.65 29.55 -12.52
CA PRO A 95 -2.35 29.18 -13.05
C PRO A 95 -2.25 27.70 -13.42
N PRO A 96 -1.17 27.27 -14.10
CA PRO A 96 -0.84 25.83 -14.25
C PRO A 96 -0.79 25.13 -12.89
N ALA A 97 -1.26 23.90 -12.82
CA ALA A 97 -1.33 23.17 -11.55
C ALA A 97 -0.50 21.87 -11.56
N VAL A 98 0.04 21.55 -10.39
CA VAL A 98 0.73 20.28 -10.09
C VAL A 98 -0.01 19.59 -8.95
N ALA A 99 -0.41 18.33 -9.13
CA ALA A 99 -1.09 17.57 -8.07
C ALA A 99 -0.19 16.52 -7.44
N LEU A 100 -0.33 16.38 -6.12
CA LEU A 100 0.24 15.30 -5.34
C LEU A 100 -0.89 14.54 -4.63
N GLN A 101 -1.38 13.49 -5.30
CA GLN A 101 -2.42 12.61 -4.77
C GLN A 101 -1.84 11.42 -4.01
N GLN A 102 -2.59 10.92 -3.04
CA GLN A 102 -2.25 9.70 -2.29
C GLN A 102 -2.33 8.42 -3.14
N GLN A 103 -2.91 8.48 -4.33
CA GLN A 103 -3.06 7.30 -5.17
C GLN A 103 -1.71 6.59 -5.36
N ARG A 104 -1.65 5.34 -4.91
CA ARG A 104 -0.58 4.42 -5.25
C ARG A 104 -0.69 4.14 -6.75
N GLY A 105 0.05 4.90 -7.57
CA GLY A 105 0.30 4.45 -8.94
C GLY A 105 0.83 3.03 -8.89
N ALA A 106 0.63 2.24 -9.95
CA ALA A 106 1.14 0.86 -10.03
C ALA A 106 2.64 0.87 -9.67
N SER A 107 2.94 0.61 -8.40
CA SER A 107 4.32 0.59 -7.90
C SER A 107 4.93 -0.74 -8.33
N ASN A 108 5.93 -0.65 -9.17
CA ASN A 108 6.71 -1.77 -9.65
C ASN A 108 7.77 -2.11 -8.59
N ALA A 109 8.03 -3.39 -8.35
CA ALA A 109 9.06 -3.87 -7.43
C ALA A 109 10.48 -3.35 -7.75
N ARG A 110 10.71 -2.86 -8.96
CA ARG A 110 11.96 -2.22 -9.40
C ARG A 110 12.03 -0.71 -9.08
N SER A 111 10.93 -0.11 -8.64
CA SER A 111 10.91 1.29 -8.22
C SER A 111 11.43 1.43 -6.80
N SER A 112 12.35 2.35 -6.56
CA SER A 112 12.98 2.60 -5.27
C SER A 112 12.94 4.07 -4.89
N VAL A 113 13.25 4.38 -3.62
CA VAL A 113 13.42 5.75 -3.13
C VAL A 113 14.35 6.54 -4.05
N GLY A 114 15.51 5.98 -4.39
CA GLY A 114 16.48 6.63 -5.28
C GLY A 114 15.95 6.89 -6.70
N SER A 115 15.05 6.03 -7.23
CA SER A 115 14.45 6.25 -8.55
C SER A 115 13.37 7.34 -8.53
N VAL A 116 12.53 7.36 -7.51
CA VAL A 116 11.46 8.37 -7.36
C VAL A 116 12.03 9.77 -7.13
N THR A 117 13.11 9.87 -6.34
CA THR A 117 13.80 11.14 -6.05
C THR A 117 14.79 11.55 -7.14
N THR A 118 14.95 10.76 -8.19
CA THR A 118 16.00 10.94 -9.23
C THR A 118 17.44 10.89 -8.71
N LEU A 119 17.65 10.59 -7.41
CA LEU A 119 18.97 10.48 -6.80
C LEU A 119 19.79 9.35 -7.42
N SER A 120 19.16 8.20 -7.76
CA SER A 120 19.85 7.09 -8.42
C SER A 120 20.58 7.50 -9.69
N SER A 121 20.04 8.43 -10.48
CA SER A 121 20.67 8.90 -11.70
C SER A 121 21.93 9.73 -11.41
N LEU A 122 21.89 10.61 -10.39
CA LEU A 122 23.04 11.39 -9.96
C LEU A 122 24.12 10.50 -9.34
N VAL A 123 23.74 9.54 -8.51
CA VAL A 123 24.67 8.59 -7.88
C VAL A 123 25.39 7.76 -8.96
N ARG A 124 24.63 7.22 -9.94
CA ARG A 124 25.25 6.49 -11.06
C ARG A 124 26.24 7.35 -11.87
N MET A 125 25.90 8.61 -12.13
CA MET A 125 26.82 9.55 -12.76
C MET A 125 28.06 9.82 -11.89
N MET A 126 27.87 9.93 -10.56
CA MET A 126 28.96 10.15 -9.61
C MET A 126 29.96 8.99 -9.62
N TYR A 127 29.49 7.74 -9.58
CA TYR A 127 30.36 6.57 -9.69
C TYR A 127 31.03 6.47 -11.06
N SER A 128 30.31 6.74 -12.15
CA SER A 128 30.85 6.73 -13.51
C SER A 128 31.98 7.79 -13.69
N ARG A 129 31.74 9.01 -13.25
CA ARG A 129 32.66 10.14 -13.57
C ARG A 129 33.74 10.42 -12.53
N ALA A 130 33.44 10.14 -11.27
CA ALA A 130 34.29 10.48 -10.13
C ALA A 130 34.70 9.26 -9.29
N GLY A 131 34.27 8.07 -9.62
CA GLY A 131 34.62 6.84 -8.92
C GLY A 131 36.11 6.47 -9.05
N ALA A 132 36.60 5.76 -8.04
CA ALA A 132 37.91 5.12 -8.04
C ALA A 132 37.80 3.75 -8.71
N TYR A 133 38.42 3.58 -9.85
CA TYR A 133 38.43 2.36 -10.65
C TYR A 133 39.66 1.50 -10.31
N PRO A 134 39.50 0.17 -10.23
CA PRO A 134 40.66 -0.73 -10.17
C PRO A 134 41.64 -0.54 -11.33
N ALA A 135 42.89 -0.85 -11.09
CA ALA A 135 43.92 -0.71 -12.12
C ALA A 135 43.61 -1.58 -13.36
N GLY A 136 43.59 -0.99 -14.54
CA GLY A 136 43.32 -1.66 -15.82
C GLY A 136 41.82 -1.83 -16.14
N GLN A 137 40.91 -1.42 -15.27
CA GLN A 137 39.49 -1.46 -15.59
C GLN A 137 39.07 -0.23 -16.44
N PRO A 138 38.38 -0.43 -17.58
CA PRO A 138 37.90 0.66 -18.38
C PRO A 138 36.79 1.44 -17.64
N MET A 139 36.63 2.70 -18.01
CA MET A 139 35.57 3.54 -17.45
C MET A 139 34.19 2.98 -17.83
N LEU A 140 33.31 2.83 -16.84
CA LEU A 140 31.94 2.38 -16.99
C LEU A 140 31.01 3.60 -17.17
N TYR A 141 29.94 3.42 -17.96
CA TYR A 141 28.90 4.43 -18.11
C TYR A 141 27.88 4.38 -16.97
N ALA A 142 27.03 5.39 -16.85
CA ALA A 142 26.01 5.44 -15.79
C ALA A 142 25.01 4.26 -15.85
N GLU A 143 24.76 3.72 -17.03
CA GLU A 143 23.91 2.55 -17.27
C GLU A 143 24.50 1.27 -16.70
N ASP A 144 25.82 1.13 -16.65
CA ASP A 144 26.52 -0.02 -16.08
C ASP A 144 26.34 -0.10 -14.54
N PHE A 145 25.95 1.00 -13.90
CA PHE A 145 25.61 1.08 -12.48
C PHE A 145 24.11 0.95 -12.20
N SER A 146 23.30 0.53 -13.18
CA SER A 146 21.87 0.36 -13.03
C SER A 146 21.48 -1.13 -12.91
N PRO A 147 20.79 -1.54 -11.85
CA PRO A 147 20.27 -2.90 -11.75
C PRO A 147 19.12 -3.19 -12.73
N ASN A 148 18.57 -2.14 -13.38
CA ASN A 148 17.43 -2.25 -14.30
C ASN A 148 17.86 -2.31 -15.77
N THR A 149 19.15 -2.27 -16.05
CA THR A 149 19.70 -2.37 -17.41
C THR A 149 20.47 -3.69 -17.59
N PRO A 150 20.47 -4.32 -18.78
CA PRO A 150 21.26 -5.53 -19.03
C PRO A 150 22.78 -5.33 -18.82
N GLN A 151 23.27 -4.11 -19.01
CA GLN A 151 24.67 -3.75 -18.86
C GLN A 151 25.12 -3.80 -17.40
N GLY A 152 24.29 -3.33 -16.46
CA GLY A 152 24.63 -3.23 -15.03
C GLY A 152 24.10 -4.36 -14.17
N ALA A 153 23.01 -5.00 -14.57
CA ALA A 153 22.36 -6.03 -13.76
C ALA A 153 23.24 -7.26 -13.52
N CYS A 154 23.24 -7.77 -12.31
CA CYS A 154 23.88 -9.04 -11.97
C CYS A 154 23.35 -10.15 -12.90
N PRO A 155 24.23 -10.94 -13.58
CA PRO A 155 23.81 -11.95 -14.55
C PRO A 155 23.04 -13.13 -13.93
N SER A 156 23.23 -13.37 -12.63
CA SER A 156 22.58 -14.47 -11.92
C SER A 156 21.16 -14.13 -11.48
N CYS A 157 20.94 -12.95 -10.88
CA CYS A 157 19.62 -12.54 -10.38
C CYS A 157 18.91 -11.49 -11.26
N HIS A 158 19.48 -11.12 -12.40
CA HIS A 158 18.93 -10.12 -13.34
C HIS A 158 18.50 -8.80 -12.67
N GLY A 159 19.31 -8.36 -11.69
CA GLY A 159 19.07 -7.12 -10.95
C GLY A 159 18.06 -7.21 -9.81
N LEU A 160 17.56 -8.39 -9.47
CA LEU A 160 16.63 -8.58 -8.35
C LEU A 160 17.34 -8.60 -6.99
N GLY A 161 18.61 -9.02 -6.92
CA GLY A 161 19.38 -9.15 -5.69
C GLY A 161 19.13 -10.45 -4.92
N HIS A 162 18.11 -11.19 -5.27
CA HIS A 162 17.70 -12.46 -4.65
C HIS A 162 17.17 -13.42 -5.71
N PHE A 163 17.04 -14.68 -5.32
CA PHE A 163 16.35 -15.71 -6.10
C PHE A 163 15.43 -16.50 -5.18
N TYR A 164 14.48 -17.20 -5.77
CA TYR A 164 13.51 -17.98 -5.01
C TYR A 164 13.89 -19.44 -5.06
N GLU A 165 13.99 -20.04 -3.88
CA GLU A 165 14.23 -21.47 -3.72
C GLU A 165 12.96 -22.14 -3.20
N VAL A 166 12.70 -23.34 -3.69
CA VAL A 166 11.62 -24.22 -3.24
C VAL A 166 12.25 -25.41 -2.56
N THR A 167 12.09 -25.53 -1.24
CA THR A 167 12.73 -26.56 -0.42
C THR A 167 11.76 -27.68 -0.07
N GLU A 168 12.29 -28.88 0.27
CA GLU A 168 11.49 -30.01 0.76
C GLU A 168 10.64 -29.61 1.97
N THR A 169 11.22 -28.90 2.94
CA THR A 169 10.53 -28.48 4.17
C THR A 169 9.34 -27.54 3.93
N LEU A 170 9.43 -26.70 2.89
CA LEU A 170 8.32 -25.84 2.50
C LEU A 170 7.21 -26.61 1.77
N MET A 171 7.58 -27.56 0.90
CA MET A 171 6.61 -28.37 0.15
C MET A 171 5.95 -29.44 0.99
N VAL A 172 6.64 -29.95 2.01
CA VAL A 172 6.19 -31.03 2.92
C VAL A 172 6.33 -30.56 4.37
N PRO A 173 5.41 -29.73 4.86
CA PRO A 173 5.46 -29.16 6.20
C PRO A 173 5.24 -30.22 7.31
N ASP A 174 4.47 -31.27 7.03
CA ASP A 174 4.27 -32.41 7.93
C ASP A 174 4.75 -33.72 7.30
N PRO A 175 5.98 -34.15 7.59
CA PRO A 175 6.53 -35.39 7.04
C PRO A 175 5.96 -36.67 7.69
N SER A 176 5.07 -36.59 8.66
CA SER A 176 4.38 -37.74 9.24
C SER A 176 3.23 -38.24 8.37
N LEU A 177 2.72 -37.38 7.47
CA LEU A 177 1.66 -37.72 6.51
C LEU A 177 2.22 -38.50 5.32
N SER A 178 1.38 -39.32 4.72
CA SER A 178 1.67 -39.97 3.43
C SER A 178 1.30 -39.05 2.25
N ILE A 179 1.77 -39.39 1.03
CA ILE A 179 1.38 -38.66 -0.19
C ILE A 179 -0.14 -38.71 -0.41
N ARG A 180 -0.79 -39.83 -0.06
CA ARG A 180 -2.26 -39.97 -0.10
C ARG A 180 -2.95 -39.02 0.86
N GLU A 181 -2.40 -38.83 2.04
CA GLU A 181 -2.89 -37.88 3.08
C GLU A 181 -2.49 -36.43 2.82
N LYS A 182 -1.94 -36.15 1.64
CA LYS A 182 -1.52 -34.82 1.16
C LYS A 182 -0.27 -34.25 1.84
N ALA A 183 0.72 -35.08 2.14
CA ALA A 183 2.02 -34.62 2.64
C ALA A 183 2.64 -33.51 1.77
N ILE A 184 2.47 -33.59 0.43
CA ILE A 184 2.95 -32.56 -0.49
C ILE A 184 1.90 -31.44 -0.57
N ALA A 185 2.01 -30.46 0.33
CA ALA A 185 1.07 -29.35 0.47
C ALA A 185 1.07 -28.39 -0.74
N SER A 186 2.15 -28.34 -1.51
CA SER A 186 2.27 -27.49 -2.69
C SER A 186 1.33 -27.90 -3.84
N TRP A 187 0.93 -29.17 -3.90
CA TRP A 187 -0.03 -29.63 -4.90
C TRP A 187 -1.47 -29.15 -4.62
N PRO A 188 -2.29 -28.92 -5.68
CA PRO A 188 -3.68 -28.51 -5.48
C PRO A 188 -4.47 -29.54 -4.68
N PRO A 189 -5.39 -29.14 -3.77
CA PRO A 189 -6.22 -30.07 -3.01
C PRO A 189 -7.28 -30.79 -3.85
N ALA A 190 -7.63 -30.20 -5.03
CA ALA A 190 -8.68 -30.69 -5.93
C ALA A 190 -8.16 -31.73 -6.95
N TRP A 191 -8.93 -31.96 -8.00
CA TRP A 191 -8.69 -32.97 -9.03
C TRP A 191 -7.27 -33.05 -9.57
N HIS A 192 -6.60 -31.92 -9.79
CA HIS A 192 -5.25 -31.92 -10.35
C HIS A 192 -4.21 -32.56 -9.40
N GLY A 193 -4.29 -32.32 -8.10
CA GLY A 193 -3.43 -32.97 -7.12
C GLY A 193 -3.74 -34.47 -6.97
N GLN A 194 -5.02 -34.87 -7.10
CA GLN A 194 -5.38 -36.29 -7.15
C GLN A 194 -4.79 -36.96 -8.38
N ASN A 195 -4.83 -36.32 -9.54
CA ASN A 195 -4.21 -36.81 -10.77
C ASN A 195 -2.70 -37.06 -10.58
N LEU A 196 -1.96 -36.14 -9.96
CA LEU A 196 -0.53 -36.32 -9.70
C LEU A 196 -0.24 -37.54 -8.79
N ARG A 197 -1.10 -37.78 -7.78
CA ARG A 197 -0.99 -38.97 -6.91
C ARG A 197 -1.26 -40.26 -7.69
N ASP A 198 -2.29 -40.28 -8.52
CA ASP A 198 -2.64 -41.47 -9.33
C ASP A 198 -1.54 -41.79 -10.37
N ILE A 199 -0.89 -40.75 -10.91
CA ILE A 199 0.28 -40.92 -11.80
C ILE A 199 1.46 -41.57 -11.06
N LEU A 200 1.75 -41.16 -9.80
CA LEU A 200 2.79 -41.76 -9.00
C LEU A 200 2.58 -43.26 -8.76
N VAL A 201 1.33 -43.65 -8.50
CA VAL A 201 0.96 -45.10 -8.38
C VAL A 201 1.31 -45.85 -9.66
N THR A 202 0.98 -45.29 -10.83
CA THR A 202 1.31 -45.91 -12.14
C THR A 202 2.81 -45.97 -12.38
N LEU A 203 3.57 -44.96 -11.93
CA LEU A 203 5.04 -44.96 -12.01
C LEU A 203 5.69 -45.93 -11.02
N GLY A 204 4.95 -46.52 -10.08
CA GLY A 204 5.41 -47.51 -9.13
C GLY A 204 5.85 -46.96 -7.79
N TYR A 205 5.65 -45.67 -7.53
CA TYR A 205 5.96 -45.05 -6.23
C TYR A 205 4.93 -45.43 -5.15
N ASP A 206 5.44 -45.58 -3.93
CA ASP A 206 4.59 -45.80 -2.77
C ASP A 206 3.98 -44.44 -2.29
N ILE A 207 2.65 -44.34 -2.29
CA ILE A 207 1.94 -43.12 -1.86
C ILE A 207 1.29 -43.25 -0.48
N ASP A 208 1.39 -44.44 0.15
CA ASP A 208 0.72 -44.77 1.40
C ASP A 208 1.67 -44.72 2.62
N THR A 209 2.97 -44.88 2.38
CA THR A 209 3.97 -44.75 3.44
C THR A 209 4.17 -43.29 3.85
N PRO A 210 4.29 -42.98 5.17
CA PRO A 210 4.61 -41.64 5.66
C PRO A 210 5.85 -41.07 4.98
N TRP A 211 5.81 -39.79 4.58
CA TRP A 211 6.87 -39.13 3.79
C TRP A 211 8.27 -39.32 4.36
N LYS A 212 8.43 -39.21 5.69
CA LYS A 212 9.72 -39.42 6.39
C LYS A 212 10.32 -40.79 6.21
N ASN A 213 9.51 -41.80 5.90
CA ASN A 213 9.92 -43.19 5.77
C ASN A 213 10.14 -43.61 4.31
N LEU A 214 9.83 -42.72 3.32
CA LEU A 214 10.10 -42.97 1.92
C LEU A 214 11.63 -42.94 1.64
N PRO A 215 12.13 -43.71 0.68
CA PRO A 215 13.51 -43.62 0.23
C PRO A 215 13.88 -42.18 -0.17
N ALA A 216 15.09 -41.74 0.17
CA ALA A 216 15.56 -40.39 -0.14
C ALA A 216 15.57 -40.11 -1.64
N GLU A 217 15.91 -41.16 -2.46
CA GLU A 217 15.88 -41.05 -3.94
C GLU A 217 14.47 -40.78 -4.48
N ASP A 218 13.46 -41.47 -3.95
CA ASP A 218 12.05 -41.28 -4.34
C ASP A 218 11.56 -39.87 -3.95
N ARG A 219 11.85 -39.43 -2.71
CA ARG A 219 11.52 -38.09 -2.25
C ARG A 219 12.14 -37.02 -3.13
N GLN A 220 13.43 -37.16 -3.44
CA GLN A 220 14.18 -36.24 -4.31
C GLN A 220 13.58 -36.21 -5.71
N TRP A 221 13.26 -37.37 -6.29
CA TRP A 221 12.68 -37.43 -7.63
C TRP A 221 11.28 -36.79 -7.66
N ILE A 222 10.40 -37.16 -6.74
CA ILE A 222 9.00 -36.65 -6.68
C ILE A 222 8.95 -35.12 -6.54
N LEU A 223 9.85 -34.55 -5.73
CA LEU A 223 9.86 -33.10 -5.51
C LEU A 223 10.59 -32.31 -6.59
N PHE A 224 11.76 -32.81 -7.05
CA PHE A 224 12.73 -32.00 -7.78
C PHE A 224 12.98 -32.44 -9.23
N THR A 225 12.34 -33.52 -9.71
CA THR A 225 12.54 -33.97 -11.08
C THR A 225 12.13 -32.90 -12.10
N GLU A 226 12.92 -32.76 -13.15
CA GLU A 226 12.57 -31.96 -14.34
C GLU A 226 11.90 -32.82 -15.42
N ASP A 227 11.89 -34.16 -15.26
CA ASP A 227 11.23 -35.08 -16.16
C ASP A 227 9.71 -34.94 -16.10
N THR A 228 9.06 -35.09 -17.24
CA THR A 228 7.60 -35.02 -17.37
C THR A 228 7.05 -36.27 -18.02
N PRO A 229 7.18 -37.46 -17.39
CA PRO A 229 6.68 -38.68 -17.97
C PRO A 229 5.17 -38.66 -18.12
N THR A 230 4.71 -39.13 -19.28
CA THR A 230 3.26 -39.31 -19.55
C THR A 230 2.92 -40.79 -19.44
N VAL A 231 2.01 -41.11 -18.55
CA VAL A 231 1.63 -42.48 -18.22
C VAL A 231 0.12 -42.69 -18.25
N PRO A 232 -0.33 -43.94 -18.43
CA PRO A 232 -1.77 -44.27 -18.35
C PRO A 232 -2.25 -44.16 -16.90
N VAL A 233 -3.36 -43.48 -16.69
CA VAL A 233 -3.97 -43.29 -15.35
C VAL A 233 -5.28 -44.09 -15.27
N PHE A 234 -5.44 -44.79 -14.14
CA PHE A 234 -6.63 -45.60 -13.83
C PHE A 234 -7.31 -45.07 -12.56
N PRO A 235 -8.18 -44.07 -12.67
CA PRO A 235 -8.80 -43.40 -11.53
C PRO A 235 -9.58 -44.38 -10.66
N GLY A 236 -9.37 -44.32 -9.34
CA GLY A 236 -10.15 -45.11 -8.36
C GLY A 236 -9.68 -46.56 -8.17
N LEU A 237 -8.66 -47.02 -8.89
CA LEU A 237 -8.08 -48.33 -8.62
C LEU A 237 -7.08 -48.26 -7.46
N SER A 238 -6.96 -49.40 -6.70
CA SER A 238 -5.91 -49.52 -5.71
C SER A 238 -4.51 -49.57 -6.37
N PRO A 239 -3.42 -49.35 -5.63
CA PRO A 239 -2.08 -49.48 -6.20
C PRO A 239 -1.79 -50.88 -6.79
N GLU A 240 -2.33 -51.93 -6.18
CA GLU A 240 -2.21 -53.31 -6.67
C GLU A 240 -2.99 -53.53 -7.96
N ASP A 241 -4.23 -53.09 -8.00
CA ASP A 241 -5.13 -53.17 -9.17
C ASP A 241 -4.58 -52.33 -10.34
N THR A 242 -3.99 -51.18 -10.05
CA THR A 242 -3.33 -50.31 -11.05
C THR A 242 -2.13 -51.01 -11.69
N ARG A 243 -1.29 -51.64 -10.88
CA ARG A 243 -0.14 -52.46 -11.42
C ARG A 243 -0.62 -53.62 -12.30
N GLU A 244 -1.73 -54.26 -11.89
CA GLU A 244 -2.33 -55.32 -12.69
C GLU A 244 -2.97 -54.78 -13.99
N ALA A 245 -3.64 -53.65 -13.95
CA ALA A 245 -4.23 -52.99 -15.13
C ALA A 245 -3.15 -52.59 -16.14
N VAL A 246 -2.02 -52.01 -15.67
CA VAL A 246 -0.86 -51.69 -16.53
C VAL A 246 -0.28 -52.96 -17.15
N ARG A 247 -0.09 -54.03 -16.34
CA ARG A 247 0.44 -55.31 -16.85
C ARG A 247 -0.47 -55.95 -17.88
N LYS A 248 -1.78 -55.89 -17.69
CA LYS A 248 -2.80 -56.43 -18.60
C LYS A 248 -3.11 -55.50 -19.78
N LYS A 249 -2.44 -54.32 -19.90
CA LYS A 249 -2.68 -53.31 -20.93
C LYS A 249 -4.18 -52.91 -21.05
N MET A 250 -4.84 -52.73 -19.91
CA MET A 250 -6.21 -52.29 -19.88
C MET A 250 -6.35 -50.88 -20.46
N THR A 251 -7.52 -50.51 -20.95
CA THR A 251 -7.78 -49.16 -21.46
C THR A 251 -7.72 -48.17 -20.28
N PRO A 252 -6.81 -47.19 -20.30
CA PRO A 252 -6.71 -46.20 -19.22
C PRO A 252 -7.88 -45.23 -19.26
N GLY A 253 -8.22 -44.63 -18.13
CA GLY A 253 -9.19 -43.55 -18.08
C GLY A 253 -8.70 -42.30 -18.84
N TYR A 254 -7.41 -42.01 -18.74
CA TYR A 254 -6.73 -40.97 -19.52
C TYR A 254 -5.21 -41.14 -19.43
N MET A 255 -4.47 -40.34 -20.26
CA MET A 255 -3.02 -40.22 -20.16
C MET A 255 -2.69 -39.01 -19.31
N GLY A 256 -1.95 -39.20 -18.21
CA GLY A 256 -1.54 -38.15 -17.30
C GLY A 256 -0.05 -37.84 -17.42
N THR A 257 0.31 -36.57 -17.40
CA THR A 257 1.72 -36.12 -17.40
C THR A 257 2.11 -35.71 -15.99
N PHE A 258 3.20 -36.31 -15.48
CA PHE A 258 3.74 -35.95 -14.16
C PHE A 258 4.47 -34.61 -14.21
N THR A 259 4.36 -33.87 -13.12
CA THR A 259 5.12 -32.64 -12.92
C THR A 259 5.62 -32.63 -11.47
N GLY A 260 6.94 -32.60 -11.29
CA GLY A 260 7.57 -32.50 -9.97
C GLY A 260 7.06 -31.30 -9.18
N ALA A 261 7.01 -31.44 -7.86
CA ALA A 261 6.38 -30.43 -6.99
C ALA A 261 7.05 -29.05 -7.11
N ARG A 262 8.37 -28.97 -7.16
CA ARG A 262 9.13 -27.73 -7.41
C ARG A 262 8.76 -27.09 -8.75
N ARG A 263 8.76 -27.88 -9.82
CA ARG A 263 8.42 -27.40 -11.16
C ARG A 263 6.98 -26.87 -11.20
N TYR A 264 6.06 -27.56 -10.54
CA TYR A 264 4.67 -27.10 -10.43
C TYR A 264 4.59 -25.71 -9.76
N VAL A 265 5.28 -25.52 -8.62
CA VAL A 265 5.30 -24.23 -7.90
C VAL A 265 5.87 -23.12 -8.79
N LEU A 266 7.06 -23.32 -9.35
CA LEU A 266 7.75 -22.31 -10.16
C LEU A 266 6.97 -21.96 -11.45
N HIS A 267 6.46 -22.98 -12.16
CA HIS A 267 5.67 -22.77 -13.37
C HIS A 267 4.36 -22.05 -13.09
N THR A 268 3.63 -22.48 -12.05
CA THR A 268 2.37 -21.83 -11.65
C THR A 268 2.61 -20.39 -11.25
N PHE A 269 3.67 -20.11 -10.49
CA PHE A 269 4.05 -18.77 -10.09
C PHE A 269 4.31 -17.86 -11.30
N ALA A 270 5.04 -18.36 -12.30
CA ALA A 270 5.42 -17.61 -13.50
C ALA A 270 4.27 -17.39 -14.48
N SER A 271 3.36 -18.38 -14.62
CA SER A 271 2.38 -18.41 -15.71
C SER A 271 0.95 -18.01 -15.29
N THR A 272 0.62 -18.09 -13.98
CA THR A 272 -0.75 -17.81 -13.53
C THR A 272 -1.08 -16.32 -13.60
N GLN A 273 -2.25 -16.00 -14.13
CA GLN A 273 -2.85 -14.66 -14.06
C GLN A 273 -3.66 -14.45 -12.75
N SER A 274 -3.94 -15.53 -12.01
CA SER A 274 -4.68 -15.45 -10.76
C SER A 274 -3.77 -15.03 -9.61
N ALA A 275 -4.04 -13.89 -9.00
CA ALA A 275 -3.32 -13.40 -7.82
C ALA A 275 -3.43 -14.38 -6.64
N LEU A 276 -4.58 -15.03 -6.47
CA LEU A 276 -4.80 -16.02 -5.43
C LEU A 276 -3.91 -17.26 -5.62
N MET A 277 -3.81 -17.77 -6.85
CA MET A 277 -2.94 -18.91 -7.16
C MET A 277 -1.47 -18.54 -7.00
N ARG A 278 -1.06 -17.34 -7.45
CA ARG A 278 0.31 -16.83 -7.26
C ARG A 278 0.65 -16.75 -5.77
N LYS A 279 -0.23 -16.18 -4.94
CA LYS A 279 -0.07 -16.10 -3.48
C LYS A 279 0.00 -17.49 -2.84
N ARG A 280 -0.83 -18.44 -3.29
CA ARG A 280 -0.80 -19.81 -2.78
C ARG A 280 0.55 -20.48 -3.02
N VAL A 281 1.06 -20.44 -4.25
CA VAL A 281 2.32 -21.12 -4.58
C VAL A 281 3.55 -20.38 -4.02
N SER A 282 3.48 -19.06 -3.83
CA SER A 282 4.56 -18.28 -3.23
C SER A 282 4.89 -18.68 -1.78
N ARG A 283 3.95 -19.30 -1.05
CA ARG A 283 4.18 -19.83 0.31
C ARG A 283 5.23 -20.95 0.33
N PHE A 284 5.41 -21.64 -0.80
CA PHE A 284 6.37 -22.71 -0.93
C PHE A 284 7.71 -22.25 -1.49
N MET A 285 7.93 -20.94 -1.56
CA MET A 285 9.13 -20.31 -2.09
C MET A 285 9.79 -19.46 -0.99
N GLU A 286 11.07 -19.63 -0.81
CA GLU A 286 11.89 -18.82 0.09
C GLU A 286 12.83 -17.94 -0.72
N GLY A 287 12.87 -16.64 -0.40
CA GLY A 287 13.79 -15.71 -1.03
C GLY A 287 15.17 -15.81 -0.37
N LYS A 288 16.17 -16.18 -1.16
CA LYS A 288 17.58 -16.18 -0.71
C LYS A 288 18.36 -15.07 -1.41
N LEU A 289 19.31 -14.49 -0.70
CA LEU A 289 20.24 -13.52 -1.31
C LEU A 289 21.00 -14.16 -2.48
N CYS A 290 21.18 -13.42 -3.53
CA CYS A 290 21.95 -13.88 -4.69
C CYS A 290 23.41 -14.17 -4.27
N PRO A 291 23.94 -15.38 -4.52
CA PRO A 291 25.29 -15.75 -4.10
C PRO A 291 26.39 -15.01 -4.86
N VAL A 292 26.06 -14.39 -6.00
CA VAL A 292 27.00 -13.66 -6.84
C VAL A 292 27.11 -12.19 -6.43
N CYS A 293 26.00 -11.50 -6.24
CA CYS A 293 26.01 -10.05 -5.90
C CYS A 293 25.65 -9.78 -4.43
N HIS A 294 25.38 -10.81 -3.63
CA HIS A 294 25.06 -10.68 -2.20
C HIS A 294 23.99 -9.62 -1.89
N GLY A 295 22.96 -9.52 -2.74
CA GLY A 295 21.88 -8.55 -2.61
C GLY A 295 22.15 -7.19 -3.30
N LYS A 296 23.38 -6.88 -3.71
CA LYS A 296 23.76 -5.59 -4.31
C LYS A 296 23.23 -5.36 -5.74
N ARG A 297 22.63 -6.37 -6.39
CA ARG A 297 21.90 -6.32 -7.68
C ARG A 297 22.74 -6.08 -8.93
N LEU A 298 24.00 -5.72 -8.81
CA LEU A 298 24.90 -5.29 -9.90
C LEU A 298 25.96 -6.33 -10.23
N LYS A 299 26.62 -6.17 -11.38
CA LYS A 299 27.77 -6.95 -11.79
C LYS A 299 28.99 -6.61 -10.92
N SER A 300 29.93 -7.56 -10.84
CA SER A 300 31.20 -7.43 -10.10
C SER A 300 32.02 -6.21 -10.55
N GLU A 301 32.05 -5.94 -11.86
CA GLU A 301 32.78 -4.81 -12.43
C GLU A 301 32.22 -3.45 -11.95
N SER A 302 30.90 -3.34 -11.80
CA SER A 302 30.27 -2.15 -11.28
C SER A 302 30.48 -2.01 -9.77
N LEU A 303 30.50 -3.13 -9.04
CA LEU A 303 30.71 -3.16 -7.59
C LEU A 303 32.19 -2.96 -7.20
N SER A 304 33.13 -3.17 -8.13
CA SER A 304 34.56 -2.91 -7.87
C SER A 304 34.92 -1.42 -7.90
N VAL A 305 34.03 -0.56 -8.46
CA VAL A 305 34.24 0.89 -8.46
C VAL A 305 33.75 1.48 -7.14
N THR A 306 34.60 2.25 -6.46
CA THR A 306 34.25 2.86 -5.18
C THR A 306 34.19 4.39 -5.26
N PHE A 307 33.38 4.99 -4.42
CA PHE A 307 33.32 6.41 -4.18
C PHE A 307 33.39 6.67 -2.67
N ALA A 308 34.31 7.50 -2.20
CA ALA A 308 34.60 7.65 -0.78
C ALA A 308 34.85 6.28 -0.06
N GLY A 309 35.49 5.36 -0.74
CA GLY A 309 35.81 4.02 -0.21
C GLY A 309 34.64 3.02 -0.20
N VAL A 310 33.44 3.39 -0.69
CA VAL A 310 32.23 2.59 -0.63
C VAL A 310 31.80 2.20 -2.03
N ASP A 311 31.39 0.94 -2.26
CA ASP A 311 30.78 0.53 -3.53
C ASP A 311 29.34 1.04 -3.66
N ILE A 312 28.82 1.10 -4.89
CA ILE A 312 27.50 1.67 -5.14
C ILE A 312 26.37 0.85 -4.46
N GLY A 313 26.52 -0.45 -4.28
CA GLY A 313 25.52 -1.29 -3.61
C GLY A 313 25.41 -0.93 -2.13
N GLU A 314 26.53 -0.81 -1.43
CA GLU A 314 26.58 -0.36 -0.03
C GLU A 314 26.09 1.09 0.11
N PHE A 315 26.51 1.97 -0.81
CA PHE A 315 26.05 3.35 -0.85
C PHE A 315 24.53 3.46 -0.94
N MET A 316 23.89 2.66 -1.79
CA MET A 316 22.44 2.66 -1.96
C MET A 316 21.68 2.09 -0.74
N GLN A 317 22.35 1.30 0.10
CA GLN A 317 21.80 0.70 1.33
C GLN A 317 22.03 1.55 2.58
N MET A 318 22.83 2.60 2.49
CA MET A 318 23.04 3.52 3.61
C MET A 318 21.80 4.39 3.86
N PRO A 319 21.45 4.66 5.13
CA PRO A 319 20.48 5.70 5.49
C PRO A 319 20.87 7.06 4.89
N LEU A 320 19.86 7.83 4.46
CA LEU A 320 20.09 9.14 3.83
C LEU A 320 20.86 10.11 4.74
N ASP A 321 20.70 9.99 6.07
CA ASP A 321 21.47 10.80 7.05
C ASP A 321 22.95 10.47 6.99
N GLN A 322 23.32 9.19 6.97
CA GLN A 322 24.72 8.76 6.85
C GLN A 322 25.31 9.13 5.48
N LEU A 323 24.49 9.05 4.41
CA LEU A 323 24.91 9.51 3.09
C LEU A 323 25.22 11.02 3.07
N ALA A 324 24.38 11.81 3.75
CA ALA A 324 24.62 13.24 3.85
C ALA A 324 25.92 13.56 4.61
N GLU A 325 26.19 12.86 5.71
CA GLU A 325 27.46 12.99 6.45
C GLU A 325 28.67 12.62 5.60
N LEU A 326 28.59 11.52 4.86
CA LEU A 326 29.66 11.06 3.96
C LEU A 326 29.96 12.06 2.83
N LEU A 327 28.92 12.65 2.24
CA LEU A 327 29.02 13.50 1.06
C LEU A 327 29.29 14.98 1.38
N LEU A 328 28.96 15.45 2.58
CA LEU A 328 29.06 16.86 2.97
C LEU A 328 30.47 17.43 2.80
N PRO A 329 31.57 16.77 3.24
CA PRO A 329 32.93 17.26 3.02
C PRO A 329 33.27 17.41 1.54
N ILE A 330 32.98 16.39 0.75
CA ILE A 330 33.27 16.33 -0.69
C ILE A 330 32.49 17.43 -1.45
N SER A 331 31.24 17.69 -1.09
CA SER A 331 30.45 18.77 -1.67
C SER A 331 31.04 20.17 -1.42
N ARG A 332 31.78 20.33 -0.35
CA ARG A 332 32.53 21.56 0.03
C ARG A 332 33.95 21.63 -0.53
N GLY A 333 34.36 20.59 -1.28
CA GLY A 333 35.70 20.51 -1.87
C GLY A 333 36.77 19.89 -0.97
N ASP A 334 36.38 19.34 0.18
CA ASP A 334 37.26 18.56 1.05
C ASP A 334 37.24 17.09 0.64
N PHE A 335 38.32 16.60 0.11
CA PHE A 335 38.52 15.24 -0.37
C PHE A 335 39.33 14.35 0.58
N SER A 336 39.60 14.78 1.80
CA SER A 336 40.36 14.02 2.80
C SER A 336 39.72 12.67 3.11
N ALA A 337 38.40 12.62 3.25
CA ALA A 337 37.64 11.37 3.45
C ALA A 337 37.62 10.45 2.23
N HIS A 338 37.80 10.99 1.01
CA HIS A 338 37.82 10.18 -0.22
C HIS A 338 39.09 9.35 -0.36
N HIS A 339 40.18 9.76 0.34
CA HIS A 339 41.45 9.04 0.34
C HIS A 339 41.58 8.00 1.45
N ALA A 340 40.89 8.17 2.58
CA ALA A 340 40.97 7.26 3.72
C ALA A 340 40.43 5.84 3.45
N GLY A 341 39.54 5.68 2.47
CA GLY A 341 39.00 4.37 2.09
C GLY A 341 39.89 3.51 1.18
N ALA A 342 40.92 4.08 0.60
CA ALA A 342 41.84 3.34 -0.29
C ALA A 342 42.88 2.48 0.47
N ASP A 343 43.13 2.78 1.74
CA ASP A 343 44.15 2.12 2.57
C ASP A 343 43.58 1.16 3.65
N ALA A 344 42.25 1.06 3.78
CA ALA A 344 41.64 0.07 4.68
C ALA A 344 41.61 -1.29 4.01
N ASP A 345 42.65 -2.07 4.30
CA ASP A 345 42.88 -3.41 3.80
C ASP A 345 41.75 -4.37 4.20
N ARG A 346 41.25 -5.05 3.22
CA ARG A 346 40.59 -6.32 3.08
C ARG A 346 40.76 -7.24 4.29
N ASP A 347 39.67 -7.77 4.79
CA ASP A 347 39.54 -8.78 5.82
C ASP A 347 39.31 -8.28 7.26
N ILE A 348 38.22 -7.58 7.48
CA ILE A 348 37.62 -7.55 8.81
C ILE A 348 36.16 -7.99 8.70
N THR A 349 35.92 -9.29 8.88
CA THR A 349 34.59 -9.78 9.18
C THR A 349 34.15 -9.24 10.54
N ARG A 350 32.88 -8.94 10.71
CA ARG A 350 32.27 -8.39 11.93
C ARG A 350 32.61 -9.16 13.24
N ARG A 351 33.18 -10.36 13.14
CA ARG A 351 33.69 -11.15 14.28
C ARG A 351 35.01 -10.63 14.85
N ASP A 352 35.87 -10.02 14.04
CA ASP A 352 37.20 -9.59 14.50
C ASP A 352 37.18 -8.30 15.34
N LEU A 353 36.12 -7.51 15.24
CA LEU A 353 36.01 -6.24 16.01
C LEU A 353 35.69 -6.47 17.49
N THR A 354 35.06 -7.58 17.84
CA THR A 354 34.78 -7.94 19.26
C THR A 354 35.95 -8.63 19.95
N GLU A 355 36.81 -9.33 19.23
CA GLU A 355 37.96 -10.01 19.82
C GLU A 355 39.24 -9.15 19.94
N ARG A 356 39.37 -8.10 19.10
CA ARG A 356 40.54 -7.18 19.18
C ARG A 356 40.47 -6.15 20.30
N ALA A 357 39.31 -5.88 20.85
CA ALA A 357 39.18 -5.03 22.03
C ALA A 357 39.71 -5.66 23.33
N ALA A 358 39.97 -6.96 23.31
CA ALA A 358 40.41 -7.72 24.48
C ALA A 358 41.91 -8.05 24.54
N SER A 359 42.70 -7.80 23.51
CA SER A 359 44.14 -8.12 23.52
C SER A 359 44.97 -6.94 23.02
N GLY A 360 45.43 -6.10 23.94
CA GLY A 360 46.37 -5.01 23.67
C GLY A 360 47.79 -5.52 23.27
N LYS A 361 48.01 -5.75 21.97
CA LYS A 361 49.37 -5.91 21.43
C LYS A 361 49.53 -5.10 20.15
N ALA A 362 50.39 -4.08 20.24
CA ALA A 362 50.93 -3.34 19.10
C ALA A 362 51.95 -4.21 18.36
N VAL A 363 51.81 -4.35 17.05
CA VAL A 363 52.84 -4.90 16.19
C VAL A 363 53.30 -3.82 15.21
N HIS A 364 54.54 -3.40 15.36
CA HIS A 364 55.27 -2.65 14.35
C HIS A 364 55.56 -3.57 13.16
N SER A 365 55.25 -3.17 11.94
CA SER A 365 55.91 -3.68 10.75
C SER A 365 56.22 -2.54 9.81
N ASP A 366 57.54 -2.31 9.67
CA ASP A 366 58.15 -1.52 8.62
C ASP A 366 57.88 -2.19 7.26
N ASN A 367 57.09 -1.53 6.41
CA ASN A 367 57.16 -1.66 4.95
C ASN A 367 56.44 -0.41 4.37
N ALA A 368 57.18 0.67 4.37
CA ALA A 368 56.84 1.91 3.66
C ALA A 368 57.54 1.87 2.30
N ASP A 369 56.90 1.23 1.32
CA ASP A 369 57.10 1.53 -0.09
C ASP A 369 56.22 0.60 -0.91
N VAL A 370 55.11 1.11 -1.38
CA VAL A 370 54.24 0.79 -2.52
C VAL A 370 52.81 1.16 -2.16
N CYS A 371 52.44 2.42 -2.15
CA CYS A 371 51.14 2.88 -2.57
C CYS A 371 51.15 4.39 -2.77
N ARG A 372 51.62 4.83 -3.92
CA ARG A 372 51.33 6.19 -4.41
C ARG A 372 49.85 6.19 -4.82
N THR A 373 48.98 6.59 -3.91
CA THR A 373 47.60 6.95 -4.21
C THR A 373 47.60 8.03 -5.28
N SER A 374 47.14 7.71 -6.47
CA SER A 374 46.98 8.69 -7.54
C SER A 374 45.97 9.74 -7.08
N ALA A 375 46.43 10.93 -6.76
CA ALA A 375 45.55 12.05 -6.45
C ALA A 375 44.49 12.17 -7.54
N LEU A 376 43.21 12.27 -7.16
CA LEU A 376 42.15 12.52 -8.12
C LEU A 376 42.51 13.64 -9.07
N SER A 377 42.37 13.46 -10.38
CA SER A 377 42.55 14.52 -11.35
C SER A 377 41.64 15.72 -11.01
N GLU A 378 42.04 16.92 -11.34
CA GLU A 378 41.24 18.11 -11.11
C GLU A 378 39.85 18.02 -11.71
N GLU A 379 39.74 17.40 -12.90
CA GLU A 379 38.48 17.11 -13.57
C GLU A 379 37.58 16.21 -12.70
N LYS A 380 38.11 15.12 -12.14
CA LYS A 380 37.36 14.23 -11.26
C LYS A 380 36.94 14.91 -9.96
N ARG A 381 37.77 15.76 -9.39
CA ARG A 381 37.44 16.57 -8.21
C ARG A 381 36.27 17.52 -8.49
N LEU A 382 36.32 18.24 -9.60
CA LEU A 382 35.25 19.15 -10.00
C LEU A 382 33.93 18.38 -10.26
N ALA A 383 34.01 17.23 -10.94
CA ALA A 383 32.86 16.37 -11.18
C ALA A 383 32.25 15.83 -9.86
N ALA A 384 33.12 15.36 -8.94
CA ALA A 384 32.70 14.91 -7.62
C ALA A 384 31.99 16.01 -6.84
N GLN A 385 32.61 17.21 -6.76
CA GLN A 385 32.03 18.33 -6.03
C GLN A 385 30.66 18.76 -6.58
N ARG A 386 30.51 18.87 -7.90
CA ARG A 386 29.25 19.29 -8.53
C ARG A 386 28.15 18.26 -8.37
N LEU A 387 28.47 16.98 -8.58
CA LEU A 387 27.47 15.89 -8.48
C LEU A 387 27.06 15.69 -7.03
N THR A 388 27.99 15.68 -6.08
CA THR A 388 27.68 15.60 -4.65
C THR A 388 26.87 16.80 -4.17
N GLY A 389 27.14 18.00 -4.67
CA GLY A 389 26.32 19.19 -4.38
C GLY A 389 24.88 19.02 -4.82
N GLY A 390 24.65 18.46 -6.01
CA GLY A 390 23.31 18.13 -6.51
C GLY A 390 22.61 17.03 -5.72
N VAL A 391 23.35 16.03 -5.22
CA VAL A 391 22.82 14.98 -4.32
C VAL A 391 22.48 15.57 -2.97
N MET A 392 23.37 16.37 -2.36
CA MET A 392 23.18 17.01 -1.06
C MET A 392 21.95 17.92 -1.01
N ALA A 393 21.70 18.69 -2.07
CA ALA A 393 20.52 19.55 -2.15
C ALA A 393 19.21 18.75 -2.01
N ARG A 394 19.13 17.55 -2.63
CA ARG A 394 17.96 16.66 -2.53
C ARG A 394 17.91 15.91 -1.20
N LEU A 395 19.05 15.42 -0.71
CA LEU A 395 19.13 14.78 0.62
C LEU A 395 18.65 15.72 1.71
N TYR A 396 19.03 16.99 1.65
CA TYR A 396 18.60 17.99 2.62
C TYR A 396 17.07 18.17 2.66
N GLN A 397 16.38 18.14 1.51
CA GLN A 397 14.93 18.22 1.48
C GLN A 397 14.27 16.94 2.07
N LEU A 398 14.86 15.77 1.80
CA LEU A 398 14.38 14.51 2.37
C LEU A 398 14.57 14.47 3.89
N GLN A 399 15.73 14.90 4.39
CA GLN A 399 16.00 14.99 5.82
C GLN A 399 15.06 15.97 6.52
N LYS A 400 14.82 17.15 5.93
CA LYS A 400 13.85 18.13 6.45
C LYS A 400 12.44 17.55 6.60
N LEU A 401 12.04 16.61 5.74
CA LEU A 401 10.74 15.95 5.81
C LEU A 401 10.75 14.69 6.69
N GLY A 402 11.81 14.49 7.50
CA GLY A 402 11.91 13.35 8.43
C GLY A 402 12.10 11.99 7.73
N LEU A 403 12.68 11.97 6.52
CA LEU A 403 12.92 10.75 5.74
C LEU A 403 14.37 10.27 5.78
N GLY A 404 15.20 10.84 6.66
CA GLY A 404 16.63 10.56 6.75
C GLY A 404 17.00 9.11 7.06
N TYR A 405 16.11 8.37 7.69
CA TYR A 405 16.25 6.93 7.99
C TYR A 405 16.07 6.00 6.79
N LEU A 406 15.50 6.49 5.69
CA LEU A 406 15.30 5.69 4.48
C LEU A 406 16.62 5.40 3.77
N THR A 407 16.63 4.32 2.97
CA THR A 407 17.74 3.98 2.08
C THR A 407 17.33 4.18 0.61
N LEU A 408 18.28 4.46 -0.27
CA LEU A 408 17.99 4.73 -1.68
C LEU A 408 17.47 3.51 -2.44
N ASP A 409 17.86 2.31 -2.03
CA ASP A 409 17.43 1.04 -2.63
C ASP A 409 16.08 0.52 -2.11
N ARG A 410 15.55 1.13 -1.03
CA ARG A 410 14.26 0.72 -0.46
C ARG A 410 13.15 0.77 -1.50
N ALA A 411 12.50 -0.36 -1.72
CA ALA A 411 11.46 -0.50 -2.75
C ALA A 411 10.20 0.31 -2.40
N THR A 412 9.63 1.02 -3.36
CA THR A 412 8.44 1.87 -3.14
C THR A 412 7.21 1.13 -2.59
N PRO A 413 6.94 -0.16 -2.93
CA PRO A 413 5.83 -0.90 -2.33
C PRO A 413 5.96 -1.13 -0.82
N THR A 414 7.15 -0.99 -0.26
CA THR A 414 7.42 -1.15 1.18
C THR A 414 7.25 0.14 1.97
N LEU A 415 7.04 1.27 1.29
CA LEU A 415 6.82 2.55 1.92
C LEU A 415 5.36 2.70 2.36
N SER A 416 5.15 3.36 3.49
CA SER A 416 3.81 3.82 3.87
C SER A 416 3.30 4.89 2.90
N ALA A 417 1.99 5.13 2.89
CA ALA A 417 1.39 6.16 2.05
C ALA A 417 1.99 7.55 2.36
N GLY A 418 2.17 7.88 3.63
CA GLY A 418 2.77 9.14 4.09
C GLY A 418 4.25 9.27 3.71
N GLU A 419 5.07 8.20 3.83
CA GLU A 419 6.46 8.21 3.38
C GLU A 419 6.57 8.49 1.88
N LEU A 420 5.75 7.81 1.07
CA LEU A 420 5.75 7.99 -0.39
C LEU A 420 5.32 9.41 -0.78
N GLN A 421 4.33 9.97 -0.10
CA GLN A 421 3.85 11.33 -0.35
C GLN A 421 4.90 12.38 0.01
N ARG A 422 5.53 12.27 1.19
CA ARG A 422 6.65 13.14 1.59
C ARG A 422 7.83 13.04 0.63
N LEU A 423 8.12 11.83 0.14
CA LEU A 423 9.16 11.61 -0.86
C LEU A 423 8.88 12.37 -2.17
N ARG A 424 7.63 12.33 -2.63
CA ARG A 424 7.17 13.10 -3.80
C ARG A 424 7.24 14.61 -3.54
N LEU A 425 6.81 15.05 -2.36
CA LEU A 425 6.88 16.46 -1.95
C LEU A 425 8.33 16.96 -1.95
N ALA A 426 9.27 16.20 -1.37
CA ALA A 426 10.70 16.55 -1.41
C ALA A 426 11.23 16.73 -2.84
N THR A 427 10.75 15.89 -3.76
CA THR A 427 11.11 15.98 -5.17
C THR A 427 10.57 17.27 -5.81
N GLN A 428 9.34 17.67 -5.48
CA GLN A 428 8.75 18.92 -5.97
C GLN A 428 9.43 20.16 -5.38
N LEU A 429 9.77 20.15 -4.09
CA LEU A 429 10.57 21.22 -3.47
C LEU A 429 11.91 21.45 -4.17
N SER A 430 12.46 20.39 -4.75
CA SER A 430 13.72 20.45 -5.51
C SER A 430 13.53 20.93 -6.96
N SER A 431 12.30 21.03 -7.49
CA SER A 431 12.01 21.38 -8.88
C SER A 431 12.10 22.88 -9.18
N MET A 432 12.16 23.73 -8.16
CA MET A 432 12.21 25.21 -8.26
C MET A 432 11.11 25.81 -9.16
N LEU A 433 9.94 25.19 -9.26
CA LEU A 433 8.80 25.77 -9.97
C LEU A 433 8.26 26.96 -9.17
N PHE A 434 7.84 27.99 -9.89
CA PHE A 434 7.19 29.19 -9.34
C PHE A 434 5.98 29.59 -10.20
N GLY A 435 5.04 30.30 -9.58
CA GLY A 435 3.85 30.76 -10.26
C GLY A 435 2.85 29.65 -10.61
N VAL A 436 2.94 28.49 -9.96
CA VAL A 436 2.01 27.36 -10.16
C VAL A 436 1.12 27.16 -8.95
N VAL A 437 0.02 26.40 -9.14
CA VAL A 437 -0.81 25.89 -8.05
C VAL A 437 -0.39 24.47 -7.71
N TYR A 438 0.05 24.23 -6.49
CA TYR A 438 0.22 22.89 -5.95
C TYR A 438 -1.10 22.44 -5.30
N VAL A 439 -1.66 21.34 -5.73
CA VAL A 439 -2.85 20.72 -5.13
C VAL A 439 -2.43 19.43 -4.44
N LEU A 440 -2.54 19.39 -3.10
CA LEU A 440 -2.12 18.28 -2.27
C LEU A 440 -3.32 17.62 -1.58
N ASP A 441 -3.29 16.28 -1.52
CA ASP A 441 -4.32 15.47 -0.88
C ASP A 441 -3.77 14.88 0.41
N GLU A 442 -4.28 15.36 1.55
CA GLU A 442 -3.96 14.90 2.90
C GLU A 442 -2.44 14.68 3.16
N PRO A 443 -1.59 15.70 2.95
CA PRO A 443 -0.13 15.52 3.08
C PRO A 443 0.33 15.19 4.52
N SER A 444 -0.49 15.44 5.54
CA SER A 444 -0.21 15.09 6.94
C SER A 444 -0.59 13.66 7.32
N ALA A 445 -1.25 12.91 6.41
CA ALA A 445 -1.75 11.56 6.71
C ALA A 445 -0.64 10.62 7.20
N GLY A 446 -0.87 9.93 8.32
CA GLY A 446 0.09 8.99 8.91
C GLY A 446 1.33 9.64 9.53
N LEU A 447 1.30 10.95 9.80
CA LEU A 447 2.38 11.66 10.47
C LEU A 447 2.16 11.71 12.00
N HIS A 448 3.23 11.40 12.72
CA HIS A 448 3.26 11.73 14.14
C HIS A 448 3.29 13.28 14.31
N PRO A 449 2.65 13.84 15.34
CA PRO A 449 2.61 15.30 15.56
C PRO A 449 3.97 16.00 15.55
N SER A 450 5.05 15.33 16.02
CA SER A 450 6.43 15.86 15.96
C SER A 450 6.92 16.06 14.52
N ASP A 451 6.48 15.23 13.58
CA ASP A 451 6.92 15.26 12.18
C ASP A 451 6.13 16.30 11.37
N GLY A 452 4.95 16.71 11.86
CA GLY A 452 4.06 17.67 11.19
C GLY A 452 4.70 19.03 10.96
N LYS A 453 5.53 19.52 11.90
CA LYS A 453 6.19 20.82 11.76
C LYS A 453 7.04 20.92 10.49
N ALA A 454 7.80 19.87 10.20
CA ALA A 454 8.66 19.83 9.02
C ALA A 454 7.86 19.90 7.71
N LEU A 455 6.70 19.24 7.68
CA LEU A 455 5.76 19.31 6.56
C LEU A 455 5.19 20.74 6.41
N TYR A 456 4.75 21.35 7.50
CA TYR A 456 4.17 22.69 7.44
C TYR A 456 5.19 23.72 6.93
N ASP A 457 6.42 23.67 7.46
CA ASP A 457 7.52 24.53 7.02
C ASP A 457 7.83 24.30 5.53
N ALA A 458 7.71 23.07 5.02
CA ALA A 458 7.89 22.77 3.60
C ALA A 458 6.78 23.35 2.71
N LEU A 459 5.53 23.31 3.16
CA LEU A 459 4.38 23.91 2.44
C LEU A 459 4.48 25.45 2.43
N GLU A 460 4.91 26.04 3.55
CA GLU A 460 5.18 27.48 3.62
C GLU A 460 6.31 27.88 2.68
N ASN A 461 7.40 27.10 2.60
CA ASN A 461 8.50 27.34 1.66
C ASN A 461 8.05 27.28 0.18
N LEU A 462 7.12 26.33 -0.17
CA LEU A 462 6.54 26.29 -1.51
C LEU A 462 5.76 27.58 -1.82
N ARG A 463 4.96 28.05 -0.86
CA ARG A 463 4.23 29.32 -0.99
C ARG A 463 5.20 30.49 -1.14
N ASP A 464 6.20 30.58 -0.29
CA ASP A 464 7.17 31.70 -0.26
C ASP A 464 8.04 31.76 -1.52
N ALA A 465 8.17 30.63 -2.23
CA ALA A 465 8.75 30.58 -3.57
C ALA A 465 7.83 31.17 -4.68
N GLY A 466 6.69 31.78 -4.32
CA GLY A 466 5.77 32.42 -5.25
C GLY A 466 4.72 31.46 -5.84
N ASN A 467 4.34 30.42 -5.13
CA ASN A 467 3.32 29.47 -5.55
C ASN A 467 2.04 29.59 -4.72
N SER A 468 0.93 29.11 -5.27
CA SER A 468 -0.31 28.87 -4.53
C SER A 468 -0.30 27.43 -4.04
N VAL A 469 -0.57 27.20 -2.75
CA VAL A 469 -0.56 25.86 -2.16
C VAL A 469 -1.96 25.53 -1.66
N PHE A 470 -2.67 24.67 -2.36
CA PHE A 470 -4.04 24.24 -2.08
C PHE A 470 -3.99 22.82 -1.49
N VAL A 471 -4.48 22.69 -0.27
CA VAL A 471 -4.34 21.44 0.50
C VAL A 471 -5.73 20.96 0.94
N VAL A 472 -6.11 19.77 0.55
CA VAL A 472 -7.26 19.07 1.14
C VAL A 472 -6.78 18.42 2.43
N GLU A 473 -7.33 18.80 3.58
CA GLU A 473 -6.77 18.38 4.87
C GLU A 473 -7.78 18.25 5.99
N HIS A 474 -7.42 17.43 6.98
CA HIS A 474 -8.14 17.21 8.21
C HIS A 474 -7.34 17.59 9.47
N ASP A 475 -6.04 17.87 9.31
CA ASP A 475 -5.17 18.26 10.42
C ASP A 475 -5.50 19.69 10.92
N LEU A 476 -5.90 19.77 12.18
CA LEU A 476 -6.30 21.03 12.81
C LEU A 476 -5.13 22.00 12.99
N ASN A 477 -3.89 21.52 13.09
CA ASN A 477 -2.72 22.38 13.24
C ASN A 477 -2.37 23.05 11.91
N LEU A 478 -2.49 22.32 10.78
CA LEU A 478 -2.31 22.91 9.46
C LEU A 478 -3.42 23.93 9.15
N MET A 479 -4.67 23.61 9.53
CA MET A 479 -5.79 24.56 9.38
C MET A 479 -5.53 25.89 10.13
N ARG A 480 -4.99 25.84 11.36
CA ARG A 480 -4.63 27.06 12.13
C ARG A 480 -3.49 27.86 11.51
N ARG A 481 -2.61 27.24 10.75
CA ARG A 481 -1.48 27.89 10.05
C ARG A 481 -1.84 28.38 8.67
N ALA A 482 -2.96 27.94 8.11
CA ALA A 482 -3.41 28.35 6.80
C ALA A 482 -3.68 29.85 6.76
N GLN A 483 -3.38 30.48 5.63
CA GLN A 483 -3.75 31.88 5.39
C GLN A 483 -5.20 32.03 4.93
N TRP A 484 -5.76 30.93 4.39
CA TRP A 484 -7.11 30.88 3.90
C TRP A 484 -7.71 29.48 4.09
N LEU A 485 -8.95 29.44 4.50
CA LEU A 485 -9.69 28.20 4.71
C LEU A 485 -10.96 28.20 3.85
N VAL A 486 -11.20 27.08 3.16
CA VAL A 486 -12.44 26.80 2.43
C VAL A 486 -13.11 25.62 3.09
N ASP A 487 -14.19 25.84 3.84
CA ASP A 487 -14.92 24.78 4.53
C ASP A 487 -16.11 24.30 3.69
N VAL A 488 -16.15 23.01 3.39
CA VAL A 488 -17.13 22.37 2.51
C VAL A 488 -18.03 21.45 3.31
N GLY A 489 -19.33 21.61 3.22
CA GLY A 489 -20.28 20.85 4.02
C GLY A 489 -21.74 21.09 3.61
N PRO A 490 -22.70 21.06 4.59
CA PRO A 490 -22.53 20.76 6.02
C PRO A 490 -22.39 19.27 6.36
N SER A 491 -22.69 18.40 5.41
CA SER A 491 -22.68 16.94 5.54
C SER A 491 -21.95 16.28 4.37
N ALA A 492 -21.96 14.95 4.33
CA ALA A 492 -21.41 14.15 3.25
C ALA A 492 -22.45 13.91 2.12
N GLY A 493 -21.97 13.51 0.93
CA GLY A 493 -22.79 13.09 -0.19
C GLY A 493 -23.73 14.18 -0.71
N GLU A 494 -24.98 13.81 -0.98
CA GLU A 494 -25.99 14.73 -1.54
C GLU A 494 -26.39 15.88 -0.60
N GLN A 495 -26.22 15.71 0.70
CA GLN A 495 -26.47 16.75 1.69
C GLN A 495 -25.26 17.68 1.91
N GLY A 496 -24.13 17.38 1.23
CA GLY A 496 -22.93 18.20 1.19
C GLY A 496 -22.86 19.06 -0.05
N GLY A 497 -21.65 19.37 -0.47
CA GLY A 497 -21.37 20.04 -1.74
C GLY A 497 -21.56 21.56 -1.73
N HIS A 498 -21.73 22.17 -0.57
CA HIS A 498 -21.79 23.63 -0.42
C HIS A 498 -20.49 24.15 0.21
N VAL A 499 -20.02 25.30 -0.23
CA VAL A 499 -19.01 26.07 0.49
C VAL A 499 -19.71 26.82 1.63
N LEU A 500 -19.43 26.40 2.87
CA LEU A 500 -20.00 27.03 4.07
C LEU A 500 -19.24 28.30 4.44
N TYR A 501 -17.94 28.29 4.17
CA TYR A 501 -17.04 29.39 4.49
C TYR A 501 -15.87 29.44 3.50
N SER A 502 -15.42 30.63 3.17
CA SER A 502 -14.15 30.91 2.48
C SER A 502 -13.58 32.21 3.05
N GLY A 503 -12.45 32.13 3.77
CA GLY A 503 -11.88 33.30 4.48
C GLY A 503 -10.71 32.91 5.38
N ILE A 504 -10.29 33.82 6.24
CA ILE A 504 -9.22 33.55 7.22
C ILE A 504 -9.73 32.55 8.27
N PRO A 505 -8.85 31.63 8.78
CA PRO A 505 -9.28 30.55 9.67
C PRO A 505 -10.04 31.01 10.92
N GLU A 506 -9.67 32.12 11.52
CA GLU A 506 -10.24 32.65 12.76
C GLU A 506 -11.74 32.96 12.67
N ASP A 507 -12.19 33.45 11.52
CA ASP A 507 -13.58 33.86 11.30
C ASP A 507 -14.53 32.67 11.09
N LEU A 508 -13.99 31.46 10.82
CA LEU A 508 -14.78 30.22 10.75
C LEU A 508 -15.58 29.98 12.05
N LYS A 509 -15.11 30.49 13.18
CA LYS A 509 -15.80 30.37 14.48
C LYS A 509 -17.24 30.88 14.44
N ALA A 510 -17.55 31.85 13.57
CA ALA A 510 -18.88 32.39 13.43
C ALA A 510 -19.86 31.49 12.65
N VAL A 511 -19.35 30.47 11.97
CA VAL A 511 -20.13 29.56 11.09
C VAL A 511 -20.65 28.36 11.87
N THR A 512 -21.83 28.51 12.48
CA THR A 512 -22.45 27.48 13.34
C THR A 512 -22.76 26.15 12.62
N GLN A 513 -22.91 26.18 11.30
CA GLN A 513 -23.15 24.97 10.49
C GLN A 513 -21.87 24.17 10.21
N SER A 514 -20.69 24.77 10.38
CA SER A 514 -19.41 24.13 10.20
C SER A 514 -19.12 23.12 11.32
N ARG A 515 -18.96 21.86 10.95
CA ARG A 515 -18.47 20.85 11.91
C ARG A 515 -17.00 21.07 12.23
N THR A 516 -16.22 21.55 11.26
CA THR A 516 -14.80 21.87 11.41
C THR A 516 -14.61 22.96 12.48
N ALA A 517 -15.44 24.01 12.48
CA ALA A 517 -15.35 25.10 13.47
C ALA A 517 -15.36 24.58 14.92
N ARG A 518 -16.27 23.66 15.21
CA ARG A 518 -16.39 23.06 16.55
C ARG A 518 -15.09 22.39 17.01
N TYR A 519 -14.37 21.67 16.13
CA TYR A 519 -13.14 20.97 16.50
C TYR A 519 -11.92 21.91 16.46
N LEU A 520 -11.97 22.97 15.68
CA LEU A 520 -10.87 23.92 15.56
C LEU A 520 -10.81 24.89 16.74
N PHE A 521 -11.95 25.28 17.31
CA PHE A 521 -12.04 26.32 18.33
C PHE A 521 -12.55 25.85 19.69
N ASP A 522 -13.40 24.82 19.72
CA ASP A 522 -13.91 24.29 20.98
C ASP A 522 -12.98 23.18 21.49
N GLU A 523 -12.75 23.12 22.80
CA GLU A 523 -12.14 21.95 23.42
C GLU A 523 -13.14 20.80 23.46
N VAL A 524 -13.36 20.17 22.30
CA VAL A 524 -14.15 18.93 22.24
C VAL A 524 -13.32 17.84 22.90
N ARG A 525 -13.59 17.60 24.18
CA ARG A 525 -12.99 16.46 24.88
C ARG A 525 -13.71 15.19 24.43
N PRO A 526 -12.98 14.15 24.03
CA PRO A 526 -13.60 12.84 23.85
C PRO A 526 -14.25 12.39 25.16
N PRO A 527 -15.34 11.61 25.10
CA PRO A 527 -15.96 11.09 26.31
C PRO A 527 -14.91 10.31 27.12
N GLN A 528 -14.72 10.70 28.38
CA GLN A 528 -13.85 9.95 29.31
C GLN A 528 -14.46 8.56 29.52
N SER A 529 -13.83 7.53 29.01
CA SER A 529 -14.08 6.16 29.42
C SER A 529 -13.14 5.82 30.58
N PHE A 530 -13.65 5.13 31.60
CA PHE A 530 -12.79 4.52 32.62
C PHE A 530 -11.98 3.41 31.92
N ALA A 531 -10.67 3.39 32.13
CA ALA A 531 -9.82 2.36 31.57
C ALA A 531 -10.29 0.97 32.04
N ARG A 532 -10.49 0.07 31.08
CA ARG A 532 -10.90 -1.31 31.36
C ARG A 532 -9.73 -2.09 31.95
N ILE A 533 -10.04 -3.10 32.76
CA ILE A 533 -9.05 -4.02 33.31
C ILE A 533 -8.83 -5.13 32.25
N PRO A 534 -7.57 -5.41 31.84
CA PRO A 534 -7.27 -6.50 30.95
C PRO A 534 -7.77 -7.86 31.45
N SER A 535 -8.32 -8.66 30.56
CA SER A 535 -8.79 -10.03 30.84
C SER A 535 -7.64 -11.07 30.77
N GLY A 536 -6.49 -10.70 30.22
CA GLY A 536 -5.30 -11.53 30.05
C GLY A 536 -4.20 -10.78 29.34
N TRP A 537 -3.08 -11.46 29.07
CA TRP A 537 -1.89 -10.85 28.48
C TRP A 537 -1.26 -11.78 27.43
N LEU A 538 -0.91 -11.23 26.26
CA LEU A 538 0.02 -11.84 25.31
C LEU A 538 1.42 -11.27 25.58
N LYS A 539 2.40 -12.15 25.75
CA LYS A 539 3.80 -11.76 26.00
C LYS A 539 4.65 -12.08 24.81
N LEU A 540 5.11 -11.04 24.13
CA LEU A 540 6.09 -11.09 23.06
C LEU A 540 7.47 -10.99 23.67
N GLN A 541 8.36 -11.95 23.43
CA GLN A 541 9.69 -12.00 24.03
C GLN A 541 10.77 -12.15 22.95
N GLY A 542 11.81 -11.32 23.04
CA GLY A 542 12.94 -11.32 22.14
C GLY A 542 12.55 -11.08 20.67
N ILE A 543 11.66 -10.13 20.41
CA ILE A 543 11.20 -9.87 19.05
C ILE A 543 12.25 -9.10 18.26
N HIS A 544 12.70 -9.72 17.19
CA HIS A 544 13.61 -9.12 16.22
C HIS A 544 13.03 -9.27 14.81
N ARG A 545 12.82 -8.13 14.15
CA ARG A 545 12.38 -8.01 12.76
C ARG A 545 12.64 -6.59 12.26
N HIS A 546 13.27 -6.41 11.11
CA HIS A 546 13.66 -5.10 10.59
C HIS A 546 14.47 -4.30 11.63
N ASN A 547 13.95 -3.16 12.08
CA ASN A 547 14.60 -2.30 13.08
C ASN A 547 14.29 -2.67 14.55
N LEU A 548 13.45 -3.69 14.83
CA LEU A 548 13.17 -4.14 16.19
C LEU A 548 14.40 -4.83 16.80
N LYS A 549 14.80 -4.41 18.00
CA LYS A 549 16.07 -4.78 18.65
C LYS A 549 15.86 -5.78 19.80
N TRP A 550 15.35 -6.98 19.52
CA TRP A 550 15.12 -8.03 20.53
C TRP A 550 14.26 -7.55 21.68
N ILE A 551 13.15 -6.89 21.36
CA ILE A 551 12.29 -6.25 22.34
C ILE A 551 11.30 -7.23 22.99
N ASP A 552 10.96 -6.94 24.25
CA ASP A 552 9.89 -7.60 24.97
C ASP A 552 8.71 -6.63 25.10
N VAL A 553 7.50 -7.13 24.81
CA VAL A 553 6.28 -6.33 24.87
C VAL A 553 5.13 -7.17 25.41
N ASP A 554 4.45 -6.66 26.43
CA ASP A 554 3.24 -7.26 26.97
C ASP A 554 2.01 -6.58 26.35
N ILE A 555 1.14 -7.37 25.72
CA ILE A 555 -0.06 -6.89 25.04
C ILE A 555 -1.29 -7.32 25.85
N PRO A 556 -2.09 -6.37 26.36
CA PRO A 556 -3.28 -6.67 27.14
C PRO A 556 -4.43 -7.16 26.26
N LEU A 557 -5.20 -8.12 26.76
CA LEU A 557 -6.39 -8.67 26.11
C LEU A 557 -7.69 -8.09 26.72
N GLY A 558 -8.76 -8.00 25.90
CA GLY A 558 -10.07 -7.52 26.32
C GLY A 558 -10.17 -6.00 26.51
N VAL A 559 -9.24 -5.26 25.94
CA VAL A 559 -9.15 -3.79 26.04
C VAL A 559 -8.84 -3.14 24.70
N LEU A 560 -8.97 -1.82 24.61
CA LEU A 560 -8.49 -1.00 23.49
C LEU A 560 -7.05 -0.56 23.77
N THR A 561 -6.12 -1.01 22.95
CA THR A 561 -4.70 -0.63 23.05
C THR A 561 -4.31 0.26 21.88
N ALA A 562 -3.71 1.41 22.17
CA ALA A 562 -3.08 2.25 21.16
C ALA A 562 -1.56 2.00 21.14
N VAL A 563 -1.00 1.82 19.95
CA VAL A 563 0.45 1.72 19.75
C VAL A 563 0.93 2.97 19.03
N THR A 564 1.76 3.75 19.70
CA THR A 564 2.23 5.07 19.25
C THR A 564 3.75 5.10 19.07
N GLY A 565 4.28 6.22 18.60
CA GLY A 565 5.70 6.47 18.35
C GLY A 565 5.92 7.19 17.03
N VAL A 566 7.12 7.71 16.80
CA VAL A 566 7.48 8.44 15.59
C VAL A 566 7.38 7.58 14.33
N SER A 567 7.26 8.21 13.13
CA SER A 567 7.26 7.49 11.87
C SER A 567 8.57 6.72 11.69
N GLY A 568 8.51 5.44 11.28
CA GLY A 568 9.71 4.59 11.12
C GLY A 568 10.27 3.99 12.43
N SER A 569 9.61 4.14 13.59
CA SER A 569 10.08 3.57 14.88
C SER A 569 9.95 2.04 14.98
N GLY A 570 9.17 1.38 14.13
CA GLY A 570 8.98 -0.08 14.14
C GLY A 570 7.59 -0.56 14.53
N LYS A 571 6.61 0.33 14.73
CA LYS A 571 5.22 -0.01 15.11
C LYS A 571 4.59 -1.05 14.21
N SER A 572 4.59 -0.80 12.89
CA SER A 572 4.00 -1.74 11.92
C SER A 572 4.80 -3.04 11.83
N SER A 573 6.13 -3.02 12.05
CA SER A 573 6.94 -4.24 12.13
C SER A 573 6.54 -5.12 13.31
N LEU A 574 6.22 -4.52 14.46
CA LEU A 574 5.77 -5.24 15.65
C LEU A 574 4.32 -5.72 15.53
N ILE A 575 3.39 -4.79 15.29
CA ILE A 575 1.94 -5.02 15.43
C ILE A 575 1.30 -5.56 14.15
N ALA A 576 1.70 -5.06 12.98
CA ALA A 576 1.08 -5.47 11.72
C ALA A 576 1.81 -6.67 11.06
N GLN A 577 3.01 -7.04 11.52
CA GLN A 577 3.79 -8.15 10.95
C GLN A 577 4.16 -9.22 11.98
N ALA A 578 4.94 -8.90 13.02
CA ALA A 578 5.45 -9.90 13.98
C ALA A 578 4.33 -10.53 14.83
N LEU A 579 3.47 -9.70 15.43
CA LEU A 579 2.37 -10.20 16.25
C LEU A 579 1.40 -11.12 15.49
N PRO A 580 0.91 -10.78 14.28
CA PRO A 580 0.03 -11.66 13.52
C PRO A 580 0.70 -13.00 13.16
N GLU A 581 1.97 -12.98 12.75
CA GLU A 581 2.73 -14.19 12.40
C GLU A 581 2.80 -15.15 13.58
N LEU A 582 3.10 -14.64 14.78
CA LEU A 582 3.22 -15.44 16.00
C LEU A 582 1.85 -15.94 16.51
N VAL A 583 0.80 -15.09 16.46
CA VAL A 583 -0.55 -15.48 16.87
C VAL A 583 -1.12 -16.55 15.93
N LEU A 584 -0.97 -16.41 14.62
CA LEU A 584 -1.42 -17.43 13.66
C LEU A 584 -0.70 -18.77 13.87
N SER A 585 0.60 -18.73 14.15
CA SER A 585 1.35 -19.95 14.49
C SER A 585 0.80 -20.63 15.75
N SER A 586 0.37 -19.87 16.76
CA SER A 586 -0.19 -20.42 18.01
C SER A 586 -1.61 -20.97 17.85
N LEU A 587 -2.39 -20.43 16.90
CA LEU A 587 -3.76 -20.89 16.61
C LEU A 587 -3.79 -22.24 15.85
N GLY A 588 -2.64 -22.75 15.39
CA GLY A 588 -2.57 -23.99 14.59
C GLY A 588 -3.34 -23.90 13.27
N GLY A 589 -3.74 -22.70 12.90
CA GLY A 589 -4.52 -22.42 11.71
C GLY A 589 -3.64 -22.08 10.52
N GLU A 590 -3.92 -22.68 9.36
CA GLU A 590 -3.47 -22.07 8.11
C GLU A 590 -4.16 -20.67 8.00
N PRO A 591 -3.46 -19.66 7.47
CA PRO A 591 -4.01 -18.31 7.34
C PRO A 591 -5.08 -18.23 6.25
N GLU A 592 -6.09 -19.12 6.27
CA GLU A 592 -7.19 -19.10 5.28
C GLU A 592 -8.13 -17.91 5.47
N ASP A 593 -8.23 -17.34 6.65
CA ASP A 593 -9.12 -16.22 6.96
C ASP A 593 -8.49 -14.81 6.83
N VAL A 594 -7.18 -14.71 6.57
CA VAL A 594 -6.54 -13.45 6.20
C VAL A 594 -6.53 -13.28 4.68
N LEU A 595 -7.68 -13.54 4.05
CA LEU A 595 -7.92 -13.25 2.65
C LEU A 595 -8.24 -11.76 2.47
N SER A 596 -7.27 -10.90 2.72
CA SER A 596 -7.23 -9.64 1.99
C SER A 596 -6.82 -9.98 0.55
N GLU A 597 -7.71 -9.84 -0.39
CA GLU A 597 -7.48 -10.02 -1.85
C GLU A 597 -6.44 -9.04 -2.43
N ALA A 598 -5.64 -8.40 -1.61
CA ALA A 598 -4.79 -7.30 -2.00
C ALA A 598 -3.34 -7.49 -1.62
N SER A 599 -2.61 -8.28 -2.36
CA SER A 599 -1.19 -7.97 -2.63
C SER A 599 -0.72 -8.70 -3.88
N ASP A 600 -0.72 -8.00 -5.04
CA ASP A 600 0.21 -8.29 -6.12
C ASP A 600 1.57 -7.66 -5.79
N ALA A 601 2.18 -8.05 -4.69
CA ALA A 601 3.60 -8.02 -4.65
C ALA A 601 4.05 -9.03 -5.71
N GLU A 602 4.70 -8.55 -6.76
CA GLU A 602 5.35 -9.39 -7.75
C GLU A 602 6.44 -10.18 -7.02
N GLY A 603 6.14 -11.41 -6.70
CA GLY A 603 7.02 -12.35 -6.02
C GLY A 603 6.77 -12.51 -4.52
N PRO A 604 7.19 -13.65 -3.94
CA PRO A 604 7.32 -13.79 -2.50
C PRO A 604 8.28 -12.69 -2.05
N SER A 605 7.83 -11.80 -1.15
CA SER A 605 8.78 -10.88 -0.53
C SER A 605 9.86 -11.74 0.15
N VAL A 606 11.11 -11.28 0.09
CA VAL A 606 12.14 -11.77 1.02
C VAL A 606 11.67 -11.30 2.38
N THR A 607 10.70 -12.01 2.97
CA THR A 607 10.19 -11.68 4.29
C THR A 607 11.27 -12.05 5.27
N GLU A 608 11.88 -11.04 5.88
CA GLU A 608 12.68 -11.28 7.07
C GLU A 608 11.82 -12.05 8.05
N LYS A 609 12.32 -13.17 8.52
CA LYS A 609 11.64 -14.02 9.48
C LYS A 609 11.55 -13.29 10.82
N THR A 610 10.40 -13.35 11.47
CA THR A 610 10.26 -12.89 12.83
C THR A 610 11.01 -13.86 13.76
N TYR A 611 11.94 -13.34 14.56
CA TYR A 611 12.54 -14.04 15.66
C TYR A 611 11.85 -13.64 16.97
N GLY A 612 11.80 -14.54 17.91
CA GLY A 612 11.15 -14.35 19.21
C GLY A 612 10.04 -15.36 19.46
N THR A 613 9.40 -15.25 20.60
CA THR A 613 8.35 -16.17 21.06
C THR A 613 7.13 -15.44 21.53
N LEU A 614 5.97 -16.07 21.41
CA LEU A 614 4.70 -15.63 21.96
C LEU A 614 4.28 -16.56 23.10
N THR A 615 4.05 -15.99 24.26
CA THR A 615 3.63 -16.71 25.48
C THR A 615 2.46 -16.00 26.16
N GLY A 616 2.01 -16.46 27.32
CA GLY A 616 0.88 -15.89 28.06
C GLY A 616 -0.47 -16.52 27.70
N ASP A 617 -1.52 -15.74 27.72
CA ASP A 617 -2.91 -16.21 27.59
C ASP A 617 -3.35 -16.43 26.12
N THR A 618 -2.49 -17.04 25.32
CA THR A 618 -2.72 -17.28 23.88
C THR A 618 -4.01 -18.07 23.61
N GLY A 619 -4.38 -18.96 24.53
CA GLY A 619 -5.62 -19.76 24.45
C GLY A 619 -6.92 -18.96 24.48
N LEU A 620 -6.91 -17.71 24.96
CA LEU A 620 -8.07 -16.82 24.91
C LEU A 620 -8.38 -16.36 23.50
N VAL A 621 -7.37 -16.06 22.68
CA VAL A 621 -7.57 -15.62 21.30
C VAL A 621 -8.04 -16.79 20.44
N LYS A 622 -9.19 -16.64 19.77
CA LYS A 622 -9.76 -17.65 18.87
C LYS A 622 -9.68 -17.24 17.41
N ARG A 623 -9.55 -15.96 17.15
CA ARG A 623 -9.53 -15.39 15.81
C ARG A 623 -8.66 -14.15 15.76
N LEU A 624 -7.96 -13.96 14.63
CA LEU A 624 -7.20 -12.75 14.32
C LEU A 624 -7.83 -12.05 13.11
N VAL A 625 -8.03 -10.73 13.21
CA VAL A 625 -8.52 -9.88 12.12
C VAL A 625 -7.59 -8.70 11.94
N GLN A 626 -7.03 -8.56 10.74
CA GLN A 626 -6.24 -7.38 10.38
C GLN A 626 -7.02 -6.48 9.43
N VAL A 627 -7.09 -5.19 9.76
CA VAL A 627 -7.77 -4.17 8.95
C VAL A 627 -6.75 -3.12 8.53
N ASP A 628 -6.34 -3.19 7.25
CA ASP A 628 -5.37 -2.29 6.64
C ASP A 628 -6.04 -1.31 5.66
N GLN A 629 -5.28 -0.29 5.21
CA GLN A 629 -5.73 0.73 4.26
C GLN A 629 -5.62 0.29 2.78
N LYS A 630 -5.30 -0.98 2.48
CA LYS A 630 -5.22 -1.45 1.10
C LYS A 630 -6.58 -1.42 0.43
N PRO A 631 -6.66 -1.16 -0.89
CA PRO A 631 -7.92 -1.17 -1.63
C PRO A 631 -8.69 -2.47 -1.45
N ILE A 632 -10.03 -2.40 -1.45
CA ILE A 632 -10.91 -3.59 -1.38
C ILE A 632 -11.03 -4.33 -2.71
N GLY A 633 -10.39 -3.83 -3.77
CA GLY A 633 -10.35 -4.44 -5.09
C GLY A 633 -9.54 -3.58 -6.06
N ARG A 634 -9.22 -4.14 -7.24
CA ARG A 634 -8.31 -3.52 -8.22
C ARG A 634 -8.97 -3.12 -9.52
N THR A 635 -10.13 -3.65 -9.77
CA THR A 635 -10.89 -3.40 -10.98
C THR A 635 -12.19 -2.68 -10.66
N PRO A 636 -12.78 -1.95 -11.60
CA PRO A 636 -14.09 -1.34 -11.42
C PRO A 636 -15.22 -2.35 -11.10
N ARG A 637 -15.00 -3.67 -11.30
CA ARG A 637 -15.95 -4.72 -10.91
C ARG A 637 -16.05 -4.90 -9.41
N SER A 638 -14.96 -4.69 -8.68
CA SER A 638 -14.99 -4.67 -7.22
C SER A 638 -15.63 -3.38 -6.76
N ASN A 639 -16.66 -3.46 -5.93
CA ASN A 639 -17.36 -2.32 -5.37
C ASN A 639 -17.85 -2.62 -3.95
N LEU A 640 -18.39 -1.62 -3.27
CA LEU A 640 -18.87 -1.73 -1.90
C LEU A 640 -19.89 -2.89 -1.74
N ALA A 641 -20.89 -2.98 -2.62
CA ALA A 641 -21.95 -3.99 -2.51
C ALA A 641 -21.44 -5.43 -2.65
N THR A 642 -20.46 -5.65 -3.52
CA THR A 642 -19.86 -6.99 -3.71
C THR A 642 -18.93 -7.37 -2.57
N TYR A 643 -18.12 -6.42 -2.07
CA TYR A 643 -17.18 -6.69 -1.00
C TYR A 643 -17.88 -7.03 0.33
N THR A 644 -18.92 -6.30 0.66
CA THR A 644 -19.70 -6.52 1.89
C THR A 644 -20.63 -7.74 1.83
N GLY A 645 -20.76 -8.37 0.66
CA GLY A 645 -21.65 -9.51 0.43
C GLY A 645 -23.14 -9.15 0.37
N LEU A 646 -23.52 -7.88 0.57
CA LEU A 646 -24.92 -7.44 0.53
C LEU A 646 -25.57 -7.59 -0.86
N PHE A 647 -24.75 -7.70 -1.90
CA PHE A 647 -25.26 -7.81 -3.26
C PHE A 647 -25.89 -9.17 -3.58
N ASP A 648 -25.50 -10.24 -2.88
CA ASP A 648 -26.05 -11.57 -3.07
C ASP A 648 -27.54 -11.67 -2.66
N PRO A 649 -27.96 -11.18 -1.47
CA PRO A 649 -29.38 -11.02 -1.13
C PRO A 649 -30.14 -10.16 -2.14
N VAL A 650 -29.58 -9.01 -2.56
CA VAL A 650 -30.21 -8.12 -3.55
C VAL A 650 -30.49 -8.86 -4.86
N ARG A 651 -29.52 -9.61 -5.40
CA ARG A 651 -29.72 -10.42 -6.62
C ARG A 651 -30.83 -11.46 -6.47
N LYS A 652 -30.98 -12.06 -5.29
CA LYS A 652 -32.05 -13.01 -4.99
C LYS A 652 -33.43 -12.33 -4.97
N LEU A 653 -33.53 -11.11 -4.45
CA LEU A 653 -34.76 -10.32 -4.48
C LEU A 653 -35.21 -10.06 -5.93
N PHE A 654 -34.30 -9.62 -6.80
CA PHE A 654 -34.61 -9.41 -8.22
C PHE A 654 -35.02 -10.69 -8.94
N ALA A 655 -34.31 -11.80 -8.72
CA ALA A 655 -34.67 -13.12 -9.27
C ALA A 655 -36.02 -13.63 -8.74
N GLY A 656 -36.47 -13.16 -7.59
CA GLY A 656 -37.75 -13.48 -6.97
C GLY A 656 -38.97 -12.78 -7.59
N THR A 657 -38.77 -11.73 -8.41
CA THR A 657 -39.82 -10.94 -9.03
C THR A 657 -40.64 -11.78 -10.04
N THR A 658 -41.89 -11.37 -10.29
CA THR A 658 -42.77 -12.04 -11.26
C THR A 658 -42.18 -12.04 -12.66
N ASP A 659 -41.64 -10.87 -13.08
CA ASP A 659 -41.05 -10.68 -14.41
C ASP A 659 -39.78 -11.52 -14.61
N ALA A 660 -38.92 -11.60 -13.59
CA ALA A 660 -37.73 -12.46 -13.65
C ALA A 660 -38.09 -13.94 -13.79
N LYS A 661 -39.12 -14.40 -13.06
CA LYS A 661 -39.63 -15.77 -13.16
C LYS A 661 -40.23 -16.08 -14.52
N LEU A 662 -40.96 -15.14 -15.11
CA LEU A 662 -41.55 -15.29 -16.45
C LEU A 662 -40.45 -15.43 -17.53
N HIS A 663 -39.34 -14.74 -17.35
CA HIS A 663 -38.19 -14.83 -18.27
C HIS A 663 -37.18 -15.92 -17.89
N HIS A 664 -37.45 -16.73 -16.87
CA HIS A 664 -36.54 -17.76 -16.32
C HIS A 664 -35.16 -17.18 -15.90
N TYR A 665 -35.14 -15.95 -15.35
CA TYR A 665 -33.95 -15.31 -14.88
C TYR A 665 -33.61 -15.74 -13.45
N ASP A 666 -32.42 -16.34 -13.30
CA ASP A 666 -31.86 -16.70 -11.99
C ASP A 666 -31.05 -15.53 -11.38
N ALA A 667 -30.53 -15.69 -10.18
CA ALA A 667 -29.68 -14.68 -9.53
C ALA A 667 -28.38 -14.39 -10.30
N GLY A 668 -27.96 -15.29 -11.21
CA GLY A 668 -26.81 -15.10 -12.07
C GLY A 668 -27.05 -14.05 -13.16
N GLN A 669 -28.33 -13.88 -13.62
CA GLN A 669 -28.71 -12.82 -14.57
C GLN A 669 -28.43 -11.42 -14.00
N PHE A 670 -28.61 -11.27 -12.70
CA PHE A 670 -28.39 -9.98 -11.99
C PHE A 670 -26.94 -9.81 -11.48
N SER A 671 -26.00 -10.62 -11.97
CA SER A 671 -24.57 -10.49 -11.69
C SER A 671 -23.84 -9.87 -12.88
N PHE A 672 -23.20 -8.73 -12.68
CA PHE A 672 -22.35 -8.12 -13.71
C PHE A 672 -21.01 -8.87 -13.93
N ASN A 673 -20.72 -9.89 -13.13
CA ASN A 673 -19.58 -10.79 -13.33
C ASN A 673 -19.91 -12.00 -14.23
N VAL A 674 -21.19 -12.22 -14.53
CA VAL A 674 -21.68 -13.36 -15.34
C VAL A 674 -22.11 -12.87 -16.71
N ALA A 675 -21.72 -13.59 -17.76
CA ALA A 675 -21.97 -13.19 -19.15
C ALA A 675 -23.48 -13.01 -19.50
N LYS A 676 -24.39 -13.72 -18.83
CA LYS A 676 -25.83 -13.71 -19.12
C LYS A 676 -26.47 -12.32 -19.02
N GLY A 677 -26.16 -11.55 -17.96
CA GLY A 677 -26.82 -10.29 -17.66
C GLY A 677 -25.98 -9.04 -17.87
N ARG A 678 -24.66 -9.18 -18.05
CA ARG A 678 -23.74 -8.05 -18.15
C ARG A 678 -23.75 -7.38 -19.52
N CYS A 679 -23.36 -6.14 -19.58
CA CYS A 679 -23.07 -5.44 -20.82
C CYS A 679 -21.90 -6.11 -21.55
N ALA A 680 -22.07 -6.45 -22.84
CA ALA A 680 -21.05 -7.13 -23.61
C ALA A 680 -19.84 -6.23 -23.93
N THR A 681 -20.03 -4.90 -24.03
CA THR A 681 -18.98 -3.94 -24.40
C THR A 681 -17.97 -3.73 -23.26
N CYS A 682 -18.43 -3.48 -22.05
CA CYS A 682 -17.57 -3.25 -20.88
C CYS A 682 -17.44 -4.49 -20.01
N GLU A 683 -18.00 -5.60 -20.42
CA GLU A 683 -18.01 -6.87 -19.69
C GLU A 683 -18.44 -6.76 -18.21
N GLY A 684 -19.32 -5.82 -17.91
CA GLY A 684 -19.84 -5.57 -16.56
C GLY A 684 -19.01 -4.60 -15.73
N GLU A 685 -17.95 -4.01 -16.26
CA GLU A 685 -17.16 -3.00 -15.53
C GLU A 685 -17.89 -1.66 -15.40
N GLY A 686 -18.77 -1.33 -16.35
CA GLY A 686 -19.43 -0.04 -16.44
C GLY A 686 -18.55 1.03 -17.10
N PHE A 687 -17.25 0.79 -17.20
CA PHE A 687 -16.24 1.69 -17.73
C PHE A 687 -15.42 0.97 -18.80
N VAL A 688 -14.75 1.75 -19.66
CA VAL A 688 -13.74 1.28 -20.60
C VAL A 688 -12.42 1.95 -20.27
N SER A 689 -11.33 1.20 -20.27
CA SER A 689 -10.00 1.73 -20.03
C SER A 689 -9.50 2.40 -21.30
N VAL A 690 -9.08 3.65 -21.20
CA VAL A 690 -8.40 4.40 -22.25
C VAL A 690 -6.92 4.46 -21.91
N GLU A 691 -6.10 3.75 -22.66
CA GLU A 691 -4.65 3.78 -22.48
C GLU A 691 -4.07 5.05 -23.10
N LEU A 692 -3.42 5.85 -22.27
CA LEU A 692 -2.71 7.05 -22.69
C LEU A 692 -1.22 6.72 -22.75
N LEU A 693 -0.59 6.84 -23.94
CA LEU A 693 0.78 6.40 -24.24
C LEU A 693 1.87 6.90 -23.26
N PHE A 694 1.63 8.00 -22.55
CA PHE A 694 2.60 8.60 -21.62
C PHE A 694 2.00 9.01 -20.26
N MET A 695 0.75 8.59 -19.98
CA MET A 695 0.03 8.92 -18.74
C MET A 695 -0.68 7.67 -18.19
N PRO A 696 -1.07 7.68 -16.91
CA PRO A 696 -1.90 6.61 -16.36
C PRO A 696 -3.19 6.43 -17.17
N SER A 697 -3.62 5.17 -17.35
CA SER A 697 -4.88 4.85 -18.02
C SER A 697 -6.06 5.53 -17.33
N VAL A 698 -6.97 6.10 -18.09
CA VAL A 698 -8.18 6.76 -17.59
C VAL A 698 -9.39 5.85 -17.86
N TYR A 699 -10.31 5.78 -16.92
CA TYR A 699 -11.56 5.05 -17.09
C TYR A 699 -12.67 6.01 -17.55
N ALA A 700 -13.26 5.74 -18.72
CA ALA A 700 -14.41 6.48 -19.24
C ALA A 700 -15.69 5.63 -19.13
N PRO A 701 -16.87 6.22 -18.89
CA PRO A 701 -18.13 5.47 -18.89
C PRO A 701 -18.32 4.68 -20.19
N CYS A 702 -18.80 3.46 -20.09
CA CYS A 702 -19.04 2.60 -21.26
C CYS A 702 -20.03 3.26 -22.24
N PRO A 703 -19.71 3.41 -23.53
CA PRO A 703 -20.57 4.08 -24.51
C PRO A 703 -21.89 3.33 -24.76
N THR A 704 -21.97 2.04 -24.42
CA THR A 704 -23.16 1.20 -24.65
C THR A 704 -24.12 1.19 -23.45
N CYS A 705 -23.61 1.03 -22.23
CA CYS A 705 -24.45 0.94 -21.05
C CYS A 705 -24.40 2.20 -20.17
N HIS A 706 -23.59 3.20 -20.52
CA HIS A 706 -23.47 4.48 -19.81
C HIS A 706 -23.25 4.31 -18.29
N GLY A 707 -22.41 3.34 -17.90
CA GLY A 707 -22.11 3.04 -16.50
C GLY A 707 -23.05 1.99 -15.85
N ALA A 708 -24.17 1.63 -16.46
CA ALA A 708 -25.18 0.74 -15.89
C ALA A 708 -24.69 -0.72 -15.68
N ARG A 709 -23.58 -1.15 -16.30
CA ARG A 709 -22.95 -2.49 -16.18
C ARG A 709 -23.74 -3.65 -16.81
N TYR A 710 -25.04 -3.53 -17.02
CA TYR A 710 -25.93 -4.58 -17.48
C TYR A 710 -26.42 -4.39 -18.92
N ASN A 711 -26.92 -5.47 -19.51
CA ASN A 711 -27.63 -5.43 -20.78
C ASN A 711 -29.07 -4.91 -20.58
N ARG A 712 -29.73 -4.55 -21.71
CA ARG A 712 -31.08 -3.96 -21.68
C ARG A 712 -32.13 -4.88 -21.11
N ASP A 713 -32.01 -6.19 -21.29
CA ASP A 713 -33.03 -7.15 -20.85
C ASP A 713 -33.00 -7.29 -19.32
N THR A 714 -31.81 -7.32 -18.72
CA THR A 714 -31.66 -7.31 -17.26
C THR A 714 -32.19 -6.01 -16.64
N LEU A 715 -31.96 -4.86 -17.29
CA LEU A 715 -32.42 -3.54 -16.81
C LEU A 715 -33.94 -3.34 -16.86
N ARG A 716 -34.69 -4.17 -17.61
CA ARG A 716 -36.16 -4.13 -17.62
C ARG A 716 -36.80 -4.67 -16.35
N ILE A 717 -36.08 -5.52 -15.62
CA ILE A 717 -36.59 -6.13 -14.39
C ILE A 717 -36.45 -5.14 -13.25
N CYS A 718 -37.56 -4.84 -12.57
CA CYS A 718 -37.61 -3.92 -11.44
C CYS A 718 -38.05 -4.63 -10.17
N TRP A 719 -37.52 -4.22 -9.04
CA TRP A 719 -37.97 -4.54 -7.70
C TRP A 719 -38.35 -3.23 -6.99
N GLN A 720 -39.62 -3.08 -6.54
CA GLN A 720 -40.11 -1.80 -5.99
C GLN A 720 -39.80 -0.59 -6.88
N ASP A 721 -40.13 -0.73 -8.17
CA ASP A 721 -39.96 0.32 -9.23
C ASP A 721 -38.51 0.76 -9.51
N LYS A 722 -37.51 0.02 -9.02
CA LYS A 722 -36.10 0.26 -9.30
C LYS A 722 -35.45 -0.92 -9.98
N ASN A 723 -34.69 -0.68 -11.05
CA ASN A 723 -33.85 -1.70 -11.68
C ASN A 723 -32.52 -1.89 -10.89
N ILE A 724 -31.79 -2.97 -11.21
CA ILE A 724 -30.56 -3.34 -10.48
C ILE A 724 -29.44 -2.27 -10.61
N ALA A 725 -29.37 -1.53 -11.70
CA ALA A 725 -28.37 -0.46 -11.88
C ALA A 725 -28.72 0.76 -11.03
N GLU A 726 -30.02 1.12 -10.96
CA GLU A 726 -30.48 2.19 -10.07
C GLU A 726 -30.21 1.88 -8.60
N VAL A 727 -30.37 0.59 -8.20
CA VAL A 727 -29.98 0.15 -6.85
C VAL A 727 -28.47 0.32 -6.60
N LEU A 728 -27.63 -0.02 -7.56
CA LEU A 728 -26.17 0.21 -7.43
C LEU A 728 -25.80 1.70 -7.37
N HIS A 729 -26.64 2.56 -7.93
CA HIS A 729 -26.44 4.03 -7.85
C HIS A 729 -26.88 4.64 -6.52
N MET A 730 -27.73 3.95 -5.74
CA MET A 730 -28.14 4.44 -4.42
C MET A 730 -26.93 4.61 -3.49
N THR A 731 -26.98 5.63 -2.65
CA THR A 731 -26.12 5.73 -1.48
C THR A 731 -26.50 4.68 -0.43
N VAL A 732 -25.59 4.41 0.48
CA VAL A 732 -25.84 3.49 1.61
C VAL A 732 -27.06 3.96 2.43
N ASP A 733 -27.19 5.27 2.67
CA ASP A 733 -28.32 5.83 3.43
C ASP A 733 -29.66 5.69 2.68
N GLU A 734 -29.69 5.95 1.38
CA GLU A 734 -30.88 5.73 0.55
C GLU A 734 -31.26 4.26 0.49
N ALA A 735 -30.27 3.39 0.25
CA ALA A 735 -30.47 1.94 0.22
C ALA A 735 -30.95 1.39 1.57
N SER A 736 -30.45 1.96 2.69
CA SER A 736 -30.90 1.58 4.03
C SER A 736 -32.39 1.84 4.26
N GLN A 737 -32.92 2.92 3.68
CA GLN A 737 -34.34 3.23 3.70
C GLN A 737 -35.12 2.35 2.72
N PHE A 738 -34.63 2.17 1.51
CA PHE A 738 -35.24 1.38 0.46
C PHE A 738 -35.38 -0.12 0.84
N PHE A 739 -34.36 -0.70 1.47
CA PHE A 739 -34.35 -2.10 1.92
C PHE A 739 -34.70 -2.27 3.40
N ALA A 740 -35.37 -1.30 4.04
CA ALA A 740 -35.64 -1.32 5.47
C ALA A 740 -36.33 -2.61 5.98
N THR A 741 -37.17 -3.24 5.15
CA THR A 741 -37.88 -4.49 5.45
C THR A 741 -37.08 -5.76 5.16
N GLU A 742 -35.96 -5.65 4.43
CA GLU A 742 -35.17 -6.77 3.97
C GLU A 742 -33.92 -6.92 4.86
N GLU A 743 -34.08 -7.53 6.03
CA GLU A 743 -33.03 -7.63 7.06
C GLU A 743 -31.66 -8.12 6.56
N PRO A 744 -31.55 -9.09 5.62
CA PRO A 744 -30.24 -9.51 5.08
C PRO A 744 -29.50 -8.41 4.32
N VAL A 745 -30.19 -7.37 3.84
CA VAL A 745 -29.62 -6.21 3.17
C VAL A 745 -29.54 -5.01 4.12
N ALA A 746 -30.58 -4.79 4.93
CA ALA A 746 -30.67 -3.65 5.85
C ALA A 746 -29.59 -3.64 6.93
N ARG A 747 -29.25 -4.81 7.51
CA ARG A 747 -28.26 -4.93 8.58
C ARG A 747 -26.86 -4.47 8.13
N PRO A 748 -26.28 -4.96 7.01
CA PRO A 748 -25.03 -4.44 6.47
C PRO A 748 -25.06 -2.93 6.22
N LEU A 749 -26.15 -2.41 5.66
CA LEU A 749 -26.31 -1.00 5.34
C LEU A 749 -26.31 -0.11 6.58
N ARG A 750 -27.01 -0.53 7.65
CA ARG A 750 -26.98 0.19 8.94
C ARG A 750 -25.57 0.29 9.51
N LEU A 751 -24.81 -0.81 9.51
CA LEU A 751 -23.43 -0.80 9.98
C LEU A 751 -22.54 0.15 9.17
N LEU A 752 -22.68 0.15 7.84
CA LEU A 752 -21.95 1.09 6.98
C LEU A 752 -22.30 2.56 7.29
N SER A 753 -23.57 2.87 7.55
CA SER A 753 -24.01 4.21 7.92
C SER A 753 -23.48 4.62 9.31
N GLU A 754 -23.50 3.70 10.30
CA GLU A 754 -22.99 3.92 11.66
C GLU A 754 -21.50 4.28 11.70
N ILE A 755 -20.68 3.68 10.81
CA ILE A 755 -19.24 4.01 10.69
C ILE A 755 -18.98 5.21 9.77
N GLY A 756 -20.03 5.93 9.36
CA GLY A 756 -19.90 7.17 8.60
C GLY A 756 -19.68 6.99 7.10
N LEU A 757 -20.13 5.86 6.51
CA LEU A 757 -20.05 5.58 5.07
C LEU A 757 -21.42 5.72 4.35
N GLY A 758 -22.39 6.36 4.98
CA GLY A 758 -23.74 6.54 4.44
C GLY A 758 -23.82 7.22 3.08
N TYR A 759 -22.85 8.06 2.76
CA TYR A 759 -22.75 8.80 1.50
C TYR A 759 -22.20 7.98 0.32
N LEU A 760 -21.53 6.84 0.56
CA LEU A 760 -20.97 6.02 -0.52
C LEU A 760 -22.08 5.37 -1.32
N ARG A 761 -21.89 5.25 -2.64
CA ARG A 761 -22.80 4.50 -3.52
C ARG A 761 -22.49 3.02 -3.49
N LEU A 762 -23.51 2.17 -3.54
CA LEU A 762 -23.36 0.72 -3.49
C LEU A 762 -22.47 0.17 -4.62
N GLY A 763 -22.59 0.73 -5.81
CA GLY A 763 -21.84 0.34 -7.02
C GLY A 763 -20.54 1.11 -7.21
N GLN A 764 -20.12 1.96 -6.25
CA GLN A 764 -18.89 2.76 -6.39
C GLN A 764 -17.67 1.84 -6.54
N PRO A 765 -16.87 2.02 -7.62
CA PRO A 765 -15.69 1.20 -7.86
C PRO A 765 -14.67 1.28 -6.71
N ALA A 766 -14.07 0.14 -6.38
CA ALA A 766 -13.04 0.08 -5.34
C ALA A 766 -11.83 0.97 -5.65
N THR A 767 -11.57 1.25 -6.92
CA THR A 767 -10.48 2.11 -7.40
C THR A 767 -10.68 3.60 -7.10
N GLU A 768 -11.91 4.02 -6.81
CA GLU A 768 -12.28 5.40 -6.48
C GLU A 768 -12.32 5.65 -4.96
N LEU A 769 -12.22 4.59 -4.15
CA LEU A 769 -12.28 4.69 -2.70
C LEU A 769 -10.95 5.16 -2.13
N SER A 770 -11.00 6.06 -1.15
CA SER A 770 -9.83 6.42 -0.34
C SER A 770 -9.37 5.23 0.54
N GLY A 771 -8.13 5.27 1.02
CA GLY A 771 -7.61 4.23 1.93
C GLY A 771 -8.44 4.10 3.21
N GLY A 772 -8.87 5.21 3.79
CA GLY A 772 -9.71 5.23 4.99
C GLY A 772 -11.13 4.69 4.74
N GLU A 773 -11.72 4.95 3.57
CA GLU A 773 -13.02 4.37 3.19
C GLU A 773 -12.90 2.86 3.02
N ALA A 774 -11.88 2.38 2.31
CA ALA A 774 -11.62 0.95 2.14
C ALA A 774 -11.44 0.25 3.49
N GLN A 775 -10.70 0.83 4.41
CA GLN A 775 -10.50 0.30 5.75
C GLN A 775 -11.81 0.22 6.55
N ARG A 776 -12.63 1.27 6.52
CA ARG A 776 -13.94 1.28 7.20
C ARG A 776 -14.90 0.26 6.60
N ILE A 777 -14.90 0.06 5.27
CA ILE A 777 -15.69 -1.00 4.61
C ILE A 777 -15.25 -2.39 5.11
N LYS A 778 -13.95 -2.65 5.23
CA LYS A 778 -13.43 -3.90 5.80
C LYS A 778 -13.91 -4.10 7.23
N LEU A 779 -13.79 -3.06 8.05
CA LEU A 779 -14.27 -3.10 9.45
C LEU A 779 -15.78 -3.38 9.51
N ALA A 780 -16.61 -2.70 8.71
CA ALA A 780 -18.05 -2.96 8.65
C ALA A 780 -18.36 -4.41 8.26
N THR A 781 -17.62 -4.96 7.31
CA THR A 781 -17.78 -6.36 6.87
C THR A 781 -17.45 -7.33 8.00
N GLU A 782 -16.41 -7.05 8.79
CA GLU A 782 -16.06 -7.88 9.95
C GLU A 782 -17.09 -7.77 11.07
N LEU A 783 -17.64 -6.58 11.32
CA LEU A 783 -18.73 -6.37 12.30
C LEU A 783 -20.03 -7.11 11.94
N GLN A 784 -20.26 -7.42 10.64
CA GLN A 784 -21.43 -8.19 10.20
C GLN A 784 -21.33 -9.67 10.57
N ARG A 785 -20.09 -10.20 10.66
CA ARG A 785 -19.87 -11.63 10.92
C ARG A 785 -20.25 -11.95 12.37
N SER A 786 -20.98 -13.04 12.55
CA SER A 786 -21.33 -13.48 13.90
C SER A 786 -20.06 -13.85 14.66
N GLN A 787 -19.84 -13.17 15.78
CA GLN A 787 -18.67 -13.40 16.63
C GLN A 787 -18.79 -14.77 17.32
N ARG A 788 -17.81 -15.63 17.09
CA ARG A 788 -17.64 -16.90 17.78
C ARG A 788 -16.32 -16.87 18.55
N GLY A 789 -16.37 -16.46 19.81
CA GLY A 789 -15.20 -16.37 20.71
C GLY A 789 -14.44 -15.07 20.59
N HIS A 790 -13.42 -14.93 21.42
CA HIS A 790 -12.60 -13.73 21.55
C HIS A 790 -11.75 -13.48 20.29
N THR A 791 -11.95 -12.33 19.66
CA THR A 791 -11.24 -11.93 18.44
C THR A 791 -10.23 -10.85 18.77
N LEU A 792 -9.00 -11.02 18.25
CA LEU A 792 -7.96 -9.99 18.26
C LEU A 792 -8.05 -9.17 16.96
N TYR A 793 -8.43 -7.91 17.07
CA TYR A 793 -8.46 -6.95 15.96
C TYR A 793 -7.18 -6.12 15.93
N ILE A 794 -6.54 -6.03 14.79
CA ILE A 794 -5.39 -5.16 14.55
C ILE A 794 -5.75 -4.16 13.46
N LEU A 795 -5.69 -2.87 13.79
CA LEU A 795 -5.98 -1.77 12.87
C LEU A 795 -4.73 -0.91 12.67
N ASP A 796 -4.42 -0.59 11.43
CA ASP A 796 -3.28 0.25 11.07
C ASP A 796 -3.79 1.64 10.68
N GLU A 797 -3.51 2.64 11.52
CA GLU A 797 -3.89 4.04 11.41
C GLU A 797 -5.38 4.25 11.04
N PRO A 798 -6.34 3.75 11.83
CA PRO A 798 -7.75 3.76 11.46
C PRO A 798 -8.38 5.15 11.37
N THR A 799 -7.80 6.19 11.99
CA THR A 799 -8.32 7.57 11.93
C THR A 799 -7.67 8.42 10.84
N THR A 800 -6.65 7.91 10.15
CA THR A 800 -5.94 8.64 9.10
C THR A 800 -6.88 9.07 7.96
N GLY A 801 -6.79 10.33 7.55
CA GLY A 801 -7.65 10.91 6.49
C GLY A 801 -9.10 11.11 6.89
N LEU A 802 -9.41 11.06 8.18
CA LEU A 802 -10.75 11.32 8.69
C LEU A 802 -10.88 12.72 9.28
N HIS A 803 -12.02 13.35 8.98
CA HIS A 803 -12.43 14.51 9.77
C HIS A 803 -12.65 14.09 11.24
N ALA A 804 -12.32 14.96 12.18
CA ALA A 804 -12.39 14.67 13.61
C ALA A 804 -13.75 14.11 14.06
N SER A 805 -14.88 14.59 13.47
CA SER A 805 -16.21 14.03 13.75
C SER A 805 -16.42 12.61 13.27
N ASP A 806 -15.74 12.20 12.20
CA ASP A 806 -15.85 10.85 11.64
C ASP A 806 -14.93 9.90 12.40
N ALA A 807 -13.76 10.39 12.86
CA ALA A 807 -12.88 9.68 13.77
C ALA A 807 -13.58 9.34 15.10
N ASP A 808 -14.32 10.30 15.70
CA ASP A 808 -15.10 10.05 16.93
C ASP A 808 -16.15 8.94 16.74
N ARG A 809 -16.85 8.91 15.59
CA ARG A 809 -17.81 7.85 15.26
C ARG A 809 -17.14 6.48 15.15
N LEU A 810 -15.99 6.44 14.49
CA LEU A 810 -15.22 5.20 14.36
C LEU A 810 -14.78 4.68 15.74
N LEU A 811 -14.24 5.54 16.58
CA LEU A 811 -13.79 5.19 17.93
C LEU A 811 -14.94 4.61 18.79
N VAL A 812 -16.16 5.15 18.67
CA VAL A 812 -17.33 4.56 19.32
C VAL A 812 -17.58 3.12 18.87
N GLN A 813 -17.39 2.81 17.59
CA GLN A 813 -17.55 1.42 17.10
C GLN A 813 -16.42 0.51 17.59
N LEU A 814 -15.19 1.01 17.70
CA LEU A 814 -14.08 0.24 18.27
C LEU A 814 -14.30 -0.05 19.75
N GLN A 815 -14.83 0.93 20.52
CA GLN A 815 -15.21 0.71 21.92
C GLN A 815 -16.30 -0.38 22.04
N ARG A 816 -17.32 -0.39 21.17
CA ARG A 816 -18.34 -1.45 21.13
C ARG A 816 -17.76 -2.85 20.86
N LEU A 817 -16.71 -2.95 20.04
CA LEU A 817 -16.01 -4.24 19.83
C LEU A 817 -15.37 -4.72 21.11
N VAL A 818 -14.74 -3.83 21.89
CA VAL A 818 -14.12 -4.17 23.17
C VAL A 818 -15.19 -4.52 24.21
N ASP A 819 -16.30 -3.78 24.25
CA ASP A 819 -17.44 -4.09 25.15
C ASP A 819 -18.08 -5.46 24.84
N ALA A 820 -17.89 -5.98 23.62
CA ALA A 820 -18.28 -7.33 23.21
C ALA A 820 -17.17 -8.37 23.49
N GLU A 821 -16.30 -8.12 24.48
CA GLU A 821 -15.22 -9.01 24.95
C GLU A 821 -14.14 -9.35 23.91
N ASN A 822 -13.88 -8.43 22.97
CA ASN A 822 -12.78 -8.57 22.02
C ASN A 822 -11.58 -7.72 22.44
N THR A 823 -10.42 -7.99 21.83
CA THR A 823 -9.23 -7.15 21.95
C THR A 823 -9.10 -6.31 20.69
N VAL A 824 -8.84 -5.02 20.85
CA VAL A 824 -8.58 -4.11 19.73
C VAL A 824 -7.22 -3.44 19.94
N ILE A 825 -6.33 -3.60 18.98
CA ILE A 825 -5.03 -2.92 18.92
C ILE A 825 -5.06 -1.99 17.71
N MET A 826 -4.79 -0.71 17.93
CA MET A 826 -4.67 0.28 16.86
C MET A 826 -3.28 0.91 16.87
N ILE A 827 -2.62 0.97 15.72
CA ILE A 827 -1.46 1.84 15.51
C ILE A 827 -2.01 3.21 15.21
N GLU A 828 -1.62 4.24 15.98
CA GLU A 828 -2.20 5.58 15.86
C GLU A 828 -1.20 6.71 16.07
N HIS A 829 -1.48 7.82 15.37
CA HIS A 829 -0.76 9.07 15.48
C HIS A 829 -1.64 10.23 15.96
N ASP A 830 -2.96 10.11 15.85
CA ASP A 830 -3.90 11.09 16.38
C ASP A 830 -4.00 10.95 17.91
N MET A 831 -3.45 11.93 18.62
CA MET A 831 -3.44 11.92 20.10
C MET A 831 -4.85 11.94 20.70
N ARG A 832 -5.86 12.40 19.96
CA ARG A 832 -7.26 12.34 20.40
C ARG A 832 -7.77 10.91 20.44
N ALA A 833 -7.37 10.08 19.46
CA ALA A 833 -7.67 8.66 19.43
C ALA A 833 -6.87 7.90 20.50
N VAL A 834 -5.59 8.22 20.65
CA VAL A 834 -4.69 7.61 21.66
C VAL A 834 -5.23 7.83 23.06
N THR A 835 -5.74 9.02 23.40
CA THR A 835 -6.30 9.31 24.72
C THR A 835 -7.58 8.56 25.06
N GLN A 836 -8.24 7.92 24.10
CA GLN A 836 -9.42 7.07 24.29
C GLN A 836 -9.08 5.59 24.49
N ALA A 837 -7.80 5.21 24.37
CA ALA A 837 -7.35 3.84 24.60
C ALA A 837 -7.27 3.53 26.10
N ASP A 838 -7.55 2.28 26.47
CA ASP A 838 -7.39 1.79 27.82
C ASP A 838 -5.91 1.62 28.20
N GLN A 839 -5.07 1.29 27.21
CA GLN A 839 -3.62 1.11 27.34
C GLN A 839 -2.89 1.73 26.15
N VAL A 840 -1.67 2.20 26.41
CA VAL A 840 -0.80 2.78 25.37
C VAL A 840 0.55 2.05 25.41
N ILE A 841 1.06 1.69 24.24
CA ILE A 841 2.40 1.14 24.04
C ILE A 841 3.16 2.11 23.14
N ASP A 842 4.29 2.63 23.61
CA ASP A 842 5.12 3.57 22.85
C ASP A 842 6.40 2.90 22.31
N ILE A 843 6.59 2.97 20.99
CA ILE A 843 7.76 2.39 20.31
C ILE A 843 8.65 3.50 19.79
N GLY A 844 9.89 3.55 20.28
CA GLY A 844 10.81 4.62 19.96
C GLY A 844 12.26 4.31 20.32
N PRO A 845 13.04 5.34 20.77
CA PRO A 845 12.69 6.76 20.78
C PRO A 845 12.73 7.45 19.42
N GLY A 846 13.51 6.91 18.48
CA GLY A 846 13.74 7.49 17.15
C GLY A 846 13.20 6.63 16.00
N ALA A 847 13.61 6.95 14.77
CA ALA A 847 13.28 6.25 13.57
C ALA A 847 14.43 5.35 13.07
N GLY A 848 14.14 4.33 12.27
CA GLY A 848 15.15 3.45 11.68
C GLY A 848 16.02 2.78 12.74
N HIS A 849 17.35 2.97 12.66
CA HIS A 849 18.30 2.36 13.59
C HIS A 849 18.25 2.95 15.02
N GLU A 850 17.68 4.12 15.21
CA GLU A 850 17.45 4.72 16.53
C GLU A 850 16.12 4.29 17.16
N GLY A 851 15.24 3.65 16.40
CA GLY A 851 13.98 3.10 16.86
C GLY A 851 14.08 1.65 17.31
N GLY A 852 12.93 0.97 17.36
CA GLY A 852 12.83 -0.45 17.62
C GLY A 852 13.03 -0.84 19.08
N VAL A 853 12.74 0.07 20.00
CA VAL A 853 12.77 -0.16 21.45
C VAL A 853 11.38 0.12 22.02
N ASN A 854 10.98 -0.66 23.00
CA ASN A 854 9.77 -0.42 23.80
C ASN A 854 10.09 0.60 24.88
N ASN A 855 9.37 1.73 24.88
CA ASN A 855 9.58 2.81 25.85
C ASN A 855 8.63 2.72 27.09
N GLY A 856 7.68 1.77 27.10
CA GLY A 856 6.73 1.59 28.19
C GLY A 856 5.31 1.34 27.70
#